data_e736147d27d6206cec633c062675a876
#
_entry.id   e736147d27d6206cec633c062675a876
#
_cell.length_a   1.000
_cell.length_b   1.000
_cell.length_c   1.000
_cell.angle_alpha   90.00
_cell.angle_beta   90.00
_cell.angle_gamma   90.00
#
_symmetry.space_group_name_H-M   'P 1'
#
loop_
_entity.id
_entity.type
_entity.pdbx_description
1 polymer ?
#
loop_
_entity_poly.entity_id
_entity_poly.type
_entity_poly.pdbx_seq_one_letter_code
_entity_poly.pdbx_strand_id
1 'polypeptide(L)'
;MTGLKFSTAAWVLLIMGLFVSFSSKAFKMEIPEIQAYLNNWLDLRNQNWAISQSPDNHFIYFANSEGLIEFNGISRKTYALQENLPVRSVLAHEDGKIFTGSFEEYGYWVRSASGELSYTSLSQLKKPDKNDEIWKIFTHGGKIYFQSFTSIYIYNNEKIEQVKAPYTMLFMHQVADRFIVQVIDSGLYWFENGEFTFIENSELFAEKKVHAIIPHGVNQWLIGTDNAGLYLYDENQFRYFPSEASEFLKNYNCNTAKQLNDSTYAFGSILNGVIITDNKGNIQRRYNANNGLNNNTVLSMLLDADMGLWIGLDEGASYIDLHSPFTFYKSLGGTLGTIYALLEKDNILYIGTNHGLFKTEILKKGHIFSFYNLDFIQGSQGQVWTLEEIDGQIICGHNEGTFLVRGNQLELISSVTGGWAYTPLAEYVIGGTYTGIIVMEKDQENQWQFRNKIEGFQEPIRYLETDYLGYVWASHHQKGVYKIELTENLDSVADIVHFSEIENITHNIKVFKINNRVVFTTGENIYTWDFVRSQIIPFQTLTNDLEDFAHAAQISHFHRNLYWFFRDDKIALFEISLDFSATKIMEISQENINLPQRKIQLVTLENNTHLIPSPQNFYAFNVAMAEQRDQISRLQFEKLIFYGRRDTLAWYKSFSGGKIPSQSNNLTVFFADPSNFSLYPRTWSFRIRELDLAWQTTTRNQFTYLDLKHGKYTLEIMSDKQEIIQSNFSIAKPFLISNTAMVIYVLALLALIWGLFRFFRFEISRQREMVAMEVKQNSLEKELDYKSYELMLTMRHLLLKDNILNDLKKQITTLKEQSAKYPVKHINNMERVIEQGLGTQSAEWENAMNNLKLSQQGFFKVLKENYP
;
A
#
# COMPACT_ATOMS: atom_id res chain seq x y z
N MET A 1 -70.29 30.15 38.08
CA MET A 1 -69.37 29.00 37.68
C MET A 1 -69.95 28.40 36.43
N THR A 2 -69.55 28.89 35.28
CA THR A 2 -70.01 28.40 33.96
C THR A 2 -68.87 27.58 33.31
N GLY A 3 -68.96 26.25 33.40
CA GLY A 3 -68.01 25.36 32.76
C GLY A 3 -68.25 25.23 31.26
N LEU A 4 -67.34 25.68 30.44
CA LEU A 4 -67.29 25.42 29.01
C LEU A 4 -67.06 23.91 28.79
N LYS A 5 -68.09 23.22 28.28
CA LYS A 5 -68.00 21.88 27.76
C LYS A 5 -67.45 21.97 26.31
N PHE A 6 -66.13 21.75 26.08
CA PHE A 6 -65.62 21.53 24.77
C PHE A 6 -66.12 20.16 24.25
N SER A 7 -66.70 20.17 23.04
CA SER A 7 -67.21 18.95 22.42
C SER A 7 -66.07 18.01 22.05
N THR A 8 -66.24 16.69 22.14
CA THR A 8 -65.29 15.65 21.71
C THR A 8 -64.78 15.86 20.28
N ALA A 9 -65.57 16.50 19.40
CA ALA A 9 -65.18 16.88 18.06
C ALA A 9 -64.04 17.92 17.99
N ALA A 10 -64.01 18.89 18.98
CA ALA A 10 -62.96 19.89 19.03
C ALA A 10 -61.60 19.27 19.46
N TRP A 11 -61.59 18.26 20.29
CA TRP A 11 -60.38 17.48 20.66
C TRP A 11 -59.88 16.62 19.55
N VAL A 12 -60.75 16.00 18.75
CA VAL A 12 -60.39 15.20 17.55
C VAL A 12 -59.80 16.11 16.47
N LEU A 13 -60.36 17.31 16.24
CA LEU A 13 -59.80 18.26 15.30
C LEU A 13 -58.48 18.89 15.81
N LEU A 14 -58.27 19.06 17.13
CA LEU A 14 -57.02 19.55 17.68
C LEU A 14 -55.94 18.47 17.58
N ILE A 15 -56.26 17.20 17.82
CA ILE A 15 -55.36 16.05 17.69
C ILE A 15 -55.09 15.81 16.20
N MET A 16 -56.04 15.90 15.27
CA MET A 16 -55.78 15.85 13.84
C MET A 16 -54.94 17.03 13.35
N GLY A 17 -55.16 18.25 13.91
CA GLY A 17 -54.32 19.40 13.58
C GLY A 17 -52.89 19.28 14.11
N LEU A 18 -52.68 18.62 15.25
CA LEU A 18 -51.38 18.29 15.75
C LEU A 18 -50.66 17.17 14.95
N PHE A 19 -51.42 16.24 14.36
CA PHE A 19 -50.88 15.23 13.44
C PHE A 19 -50.57 15.76 12.02
N VAL A 20 -51.24 16.83 11.56
CA VAL A 20 -51.01 17.44 10.25
C VAL A 20 -49.82 18.45 10.30
N SER A 21 -49.40 18.93 11.48
CA SER A 21 -48.23 19.84 11.62
C SER A 21 -46.92 19.13 11.90
N PHE A 22 -46.88 17.82 12.06
CA PHE A 22 -45.65 17.06 11.82
C PHE A 22 -45.57 16.75 10.31
N SER A 23 -45.37 17.78 9.48
CA SER A 23 -44.68 17.57 8.22
C SER A 23 -43.29 17.02 8.65
N SER A 24 -43.11 15.71 8.59
CA SER A 24 -41.80 15.10 8.59
C SER A 24 -41.01 15.87 7.55
N LYS A 25 -40.13 16.78 7.98
CA LYS A 25 -38.95 17.06 7.17
C LYS A 25 -38.32 15.70 6.99
N ALA A 26 -38.58 15.07 5.83
CA ALA A 26 -37.88 13.87 5.41
C ALA A 26 -36.42 14.19 5.65
N PHE A 27 -35.77 13.41 6.45
CA PHE A 27 -34.33 13.54 6.72
C PHE A 27 -33.72 13.27 5.35
N LYS A 28 -33.33 14.35 4.64
CA LYS A 28 -32.72 14.24 3.32
C LYS A 28 -31.40 13.52 3.52
N MET A 29 -31.33 12.26 3.10
CA MET A 29 -30.16 11.42 3.26
C MET A 29 -29.17 11.77 2.19
N GLU A 30 -27.97 12.12 2.60
CA GLU A 30 -26.83 12.41 1.73
C GLU A 30 -25.93 11.18 1.69
N ILE A 31 -25.34 10.87 0.53
CA ILE A 31 -24.31 9.85 0.43
C ILE A 31 -22.97 10.56 0.72
N PRO A 32 -22.37 10.37 1.89
CA PRO A 32 -21.18 11.10 2.27
C PRO A 32 -19.96 10.65 1.46
N GLU A 33 -19.17 11.63 1.08
CA GLU A 33 -17.82 11.44 0.57
C GLU A 33 -16.91 10.95 1.71
N ILE A 34 -16.17 9.88 1.51
CA ILE A 34 -15.19 9.38 2.47
C ILE A 34 -13.82 9.39 1.81
N GLN A 35 -12.92 10.21 2.31
CA GLN A 35 -11.55 10.31 1.79
C GLN A 35 -10.44 10.19 2.83
N ALA A 36 -10.74 9.93 4.08
CA ALA A 36 -9.69 9.80 5.08
C ALA A 36 -9.17 8.36 5.14
N TYR A 37 -7.95 8.19 4.69
CA TYR A 37 -7.39 6.88 4.33
C TYR A 37 -6.52 6.21 5.39
N LEU A 38 -6.43 6.72 6.61
CA LEU A 38 -5.43 6.19 7.55
C LEU A 38 -5.99 5.94 8.93
N ASN A 39 -6.80 4.91 9.06
CA ASN A 39 -7.35 4.71 10.39
C ASN A 39 -6.80 3.52 11.16
N ASN A 40 -6.42 2.43 10.51
CA ASN A 40 -6.28 1.19 11.27
C ASN A 40 -4.85 0.63 11.37
N TRP A 41 -3.94 1.01 10.49
CA TRP A 41 -2.61 0.40 10.48
C TRP A 41 -1.51 1.22 11.17
N LEU A 42 -1.69 2.54 11.28
CA LEU A 42 -0.76 3.38 12.02
C LEU A 42 -0.93 3.22 13.55
N ASP A 43 -2.10 2.77 14.01
CA ASP A 43 -2.46 2.58 15.44
C ASP A 43 -1.90 3.71 16.33
N LEU A 44 -1.95 4.96 15.82
CA LEU A 44 -1.58 6.14 16.59
C LEU A 44 -2.71 6.43 17.57
N ARG A 45 -2.49 6.05 18.81
CA ARG A 45 -3.39 6.39 19.89
C ARG A 45 -3.00 7.73 20.50
N ASN A 46 -3.87 8.30 21.29
CA ASN A 46 -3.66 9.56 22.01
C ASN A 46 -3.46 10.77 21.08
N GLN A 47 -3.20 11.91 21.72
CA GLN A 47 -3.07 13.19 21.06
C GLN A 47 -1.83 13.31 20.21
N ASN A 48 -1.99 13.85 19.00
CA ASN A 48 -0.91 14.20 18.09
C ASN A 48 -0.82 15.72 17.93
N TRP A 49 -0.02 16.34 18.80
CA TRP A 49 0.01 17.79 19.02
C TRP A 49 0.70 18.60 17.93
N ALA A 50 1.69 18.01 17.28
CA ALA A 50 2.40 18.60 16.15
C ALA A 50 2.88 17.51 15.20
N ILE A 51 3.07 17.89 13.93
CA ILE A 51 3.57 17.00 12.86
C ILE A 51 4.67 17.71 12.11
N SER A 52 5.75 17.01 11.77
CA SER A 52 6.84 17.53 10.96
C SER A 52 7.35 16.47 10.00
N GLN A 53 7.77 16.87 8.80
CA GLN A 53 8.37 15.98 7.80
C GLN A 53 9.88 16.16 7.79
N SER A 54 10.64 15.08 7.64
CA SER A 54 12.09 15.17 7.46
C SER A 54 12.44 15.88 6.14
N PRO A 55 13.55 16.63 6.08
CA PRO A 55 13.95 17.38 4.88
C PRO A 55 14.17 16.51 3.65
N ASP A 56 14.55 15.26 3.84
CA ASP A 56 14.70 14.26 2.79
C ASP A 56 13.39 13.54 2.42
N ASN A 57 12.28 13.99 3.02
CA ASN A 57 10.93 13.44 2.84
C ASN A 57 10.79 11.95 3.16
N HIS A 58 11.71 11.39 3.96
CA HIS A 58 11.72 9.98 4.32
C HIS A 58 10.84 9.64 5.52
N PHE A 59 10.72 10.57 6.47
CA PHE A 59 9.98 10.36 7.70
C PHE A 59 8.94 11.44 7.95
N ILE A 60 7.83 11.03 8.54
CA ILE A 60 6.88 11.91 9.22
C ILE A 60 7.05 11.70 10.72
N TYR A 61 7.21 12.79 11.46
CA TYR A 61 7.34 12.81 12.91
C TYR A 61 6.08 13.37 13.56
N PHE A 62 5.59 12.68 14.59
CA PHE A 62 4.47 13.14 15.39
C PHE A 62 4.94 13.44 16.81
N ALA A 63 4.61 14.62 17.29
CA ALA A 63 4.68 14.96 18.71
C ALA A 63 3.45 14.37 19.40
N ASN A 64 3.65 13.26 20.12
CA ASN A 64 2.57 12.46 20.69
C ASN A 64 2.67 12.41 22.21
N SER A 65 1.56 12.13 22.88
CA SER A 65 1.53 12.00 24.35
C SER A 65 2.37 10.82 24.87
N GLU A 66 2.75 9.85 24.03
CA GLU A 66 3.66 8.74 24.36
C GLU A 66 5.13 9.04 24.04
N GLY A 67 5.43 10.15 23.37
CA GLY A 67 6.79 10.51 22.97
C GLY A 67 6.88 11.02 21.53
N LEU A 68 8.07 10.94 20.94
CA LEU A 68 8.28 11.19 19.52
C LEU A 68 7.95 9.94 18.71
N ILE A 69 7.01 10.03 17.79
CA ILE A 69 6.69 8.94 16.87
C ILE A 69 7.30 9.25 15.51
N GLU A 70 8.04 8.29 14.98
CA GLU A 70 8.63 8.29 13.65
C GLU A 70 7.86 7.33 12.74
N PHE A 71 7.51 7.76 11.54
CA PHE A 71 6.81 6.98 10.55
C PHE A 71 7.50 7.08 9.18
N ASN A 72 7.79 5.94 8.54
CA ASN A 72 8.54 5.86 7.28
C ASN A 72 7.65 5.48 6.06
N GLY A 73 6.34 5.65 6.16
CA GLY A 73 5.38 5.25 5.13
C GLY A 73 4.86 3.82 5.29
N ILE A 74 5.55 2.94 6.02
CA ILE A 74 5.18 1.52 6.18
C ILE A 74 5.08 1.12 7.65
N SER A 75 6.03 1.54 8.48
CA SER A 75 6.10 1.19 9.89
C SER A 75 6.32 2.42 10.77
N ARG A 76 5.90 2.32 12.02
CA ARG A 76 6.12 3.36 13.04
C ARG A 76 7.09 2.89 14.11
N LYS A 77 7.77 3.86 14.71
CA LYS A 77 8.61 3.67 15.89
C LYS A 77 8.38 4.80 16.89
N THR A 78 8.21 4.45 18.17
CA THR A 78 8.02 5.41 19.25
C THR A 78 9.30 5.54 20.06
N TYR A 79 9.74 6.77 20.30
CA TYR A 79 10.88 7.14 21.13
C TYR A 79 10.38 7.93 22.32
N ALA A 80 10.41 7.32 23.50
CA ALA A 80 10.01 7.97 24.74
C ALA A 80 11.09 8.93 25.24
N LEU A 81 10.67 10.08 25.76
CA LEU A 81 11.51 10.94 26.59
C LEU A 81 11.73 10.33 27.98
N GLN A 82 12.73 10.81 28.70
CA GLN A 82 12.93 10.44 30.12
C GLN A 82 11.66 10.73 30.93
N GLU A 83 11.34 9.89 31.87
CA GLU A 83 10.14 9.95 32.69
C GLU A 83 8.81 9.85 31.92
N ASN A 84 8.86 9.36 30.66
CA ASN A 84 7.72 9.24 29.75
C ASN A 84 6.95 10.55 29.55
N LEU A 85 7.68 11.67 29.46
CA LEU A 85 7.09 12.98 29.21
C LEU A 85 6.41 13.02 27.83
N PRO A 86 5.23 13.62 27.69
CA PRO A 86 4.58 13.81 26.41
C PRO A 86 5.37 14.80 25.55
N VAL A 87 5.48 14.55 24.27
CA VAL A 87 6.03 15.51 23.31
C VAL A 87 4.89 16.38 22.78
N ARG A 88 5.04 17.74 22.91
CA ARG A 88 4.04 18.73 22.50
C ARG A 88 4.36 19.38 21.16
N SER A 89 5.65 19.50 20.84
CA SER A 89 6.07 20.12 19.60
C SER A 89 7.22 19.35 18.96
N VAL A 90 7.30 19.36 17.64
CA VAL A 90 8.34 18.70 16.86
C VAL A 90 8.69 19.54 15.64
N LEU A 91 9.98 19.60 15.32
CA LEU A 91 10.53 20.23 14.13
C LEU A 91 11.70 19.40 13.60
N ALA A 92 11.55 18.78 12.43
CA ALA A 92 12.65 18.18 11.70
C ALA A 92 13.40 19.28 10.94
N HIS A 93 14.71 19.41 11.23
CA HIS A 93 15.55 20.48 10.73
C HIS A 93 16.49 20.02 9.61
N GLU A 94 16.92 20.91 8.75
CA GLU A 94 17.75 20.63 7.58
C GLU A 94 19.11 19.99 7.94
N ASP A 95 19.66 20.23 9.15
CA ASP A 95 20.88 19.60 9.63
C ASP A 95 20.70 18.13 10.07
N GLY A 96 19.51 17.57 9.91
CA GLY A 96 19.14 16.20 10.27
C GLY A 96 18.80 16.00 11.75
N LYS A 97 18.78 17.06 12.57
CA LYS A 97 18.26 17.01 13.94
C LYS A 97 16.74 17.09 13.95
N ILE A 98 16.12 16.41 14.89
CA ILE A 98 14.69 16.51 15.16
C ILE A 98 14.53 17.18 16.51
N PHE A 99 14.11 18.44 16.53
CA PHE A 99 13.87 19.19 17.75
C PHE A 99 12.51 18.84 18.35
N THR A 100 12.45 18.65 19.66
CA THR A 100 11.22 18.36 20.40
C THR A 100 11.12 19.22 21.65
N GLY A 101 9.86 19.58 21.96
CA GLY A 101 9.50 20.31 23.17
C GLY A 101 8.45 19.55 23.97
N SER A 102 8.54 19.67 25.29
CA SER A 102 7.75 18.97 26.28
C SER A 102 7.51 19.87 27.52
N PHE A 103 7.01 19.26 28.59
CA PHE A 103 6.84 19.93 29.89
C PHE A 103 8.19 20.03 30.59
N GLU A 104 8.64 21.23 30.88
CA GLU A 104 9.94 21.59 31.50
C GLU A 104 11.16 20.96 30.79
N GLU A 105 11.02 20.50 29.52
CA GLU A 105 12.05 19.82 28.77
C GLU A 105 11.99 20.17 27.29
N TYR A 106 13.16 20.37 26.67
CA TYR A 106 13.33 20.51 25.23
C TYR A 106 14.74 20.09 24.80
N GLY A 107 14.86 19.63 23.57
CA GLY A 107 16.11 19.14 23.06
C GLY A 107 15.98 18.68 21.62
N TYR A 108 16.90 17.83 21.20
CA TYR A 108 16.89 17.28 19.87
C TYR A 108 17.32 15.82 19.83
N TRP A 109 16.86 15.15 18.80
CA TRP A 109 17.23 13.77 18.49
C TRP A 109 18.19 13.76 17.31
N VAL A 110 19.18 12.88 17.36
CA VAL A 110 20.15 12.64 16.29
C VAL A 110 20.15 11.17 15.93
N ARG A 111 20.15 10.89 14.64
CA ARG A 111 20.17 9.53 14.12
C ARG A 111 21.59 8.98 14.14
N SER A 112 21.77 7.81 14.77
CA SER A 112 23.02 7.08 14.78
C SER A 112 23.30 6.38 13.45
N ALA A 113 24.51 5.88 13.25
CA ALA A 113 24.87 5.07 12.10
C ALA A 113 24.06 3.75 11.99
N SER A 114 23.47 3.28 13.09
CA SER A 114 22.56 2.12 13.10
C SER A 114 21.10 2.47 12.81
N GLY A 115 20.78 3.76 12.58
CA GLY A 115 19.42 4.24 12.29
C GLY A 115 18.57 4.56 13.52
N GLU A 116 19.10 4.36 14.74
CA GLU A 116 18.38 4.68 15.98
C GLU A 116 18.51 6.16 16.33
N LEU A 117 17.43 6.76 16.87
CA LEU A 117 17.45 8.12 17.38
C LEU A 117 17.98 8.13 18.83
N SER A 118 18.87 9.04 19.13
CA SER A 118 19.35 9.35 20.48
C SER A 118 19.00 10.78 20.86
N TYR A 119 18.47 10.99 22.06
CA TYR A 119 18.05 12.29 22.57
C TYR A 119 19.21 13.04 23.25
N THR A 120 19.28 14.35 23.00
CA THR A 120 20.14 15.28 23.71
C THR A 120 19.29 16.39 24.29
N SER A 121 19.23 16.45 25.61
CA SER A 121 18.51 17.50 26.34
C SER A 121 19.25 18.84 26.25
N LEU A 122 18.55 19.89 25.83
CA LEU A 122 18.99 21.27 25.88
C LEU A 122 18.65 21.93 27.21
N SER A 123 17.73 21.38 28.00
CA SER A 123 17.37 21.84 29.34
C SER A 123 18.54 21.82 30.31
N GLN A 124 19.59 21.03 30.01
CA GLN A 124 20.86 21.04 30.75
C GLN A 124 21.66 22.36 30.58
N LEU A 125 21.53 23.02 29.41
CA LEU A 125 22.18 24.30 29.14
C LEU A 125 21.36 25.45 29.77
N LYS A 126 20.06 25.39 29.63
CA LYS A 126 19.13 26.36 30.20
C LYS A 126 17.79 25.68 30.50
N LYS A 127 17.52 25.45 31.79
CA LYS A 127 16.27 24.86 32.22
C LYS A 127 15.11 25.81 31.92
N PRO A 128 13.96 25.31 31.39
CA PRO A 128 12.72 26.08 31.31
C PRO A 128 12.27 26.57 32.68
N ASP A 129 11.52 27.66 32.73
CA ASP A 129 10.90 28.11 33.95
C ASP A 129 9.97 27.03 34.49
N LYS A 130 9.73 27.01 35.78
CA LYS A 130 8.86 26.00 36.42
C LYS A 130 7.45 26.05 35.83
N ASN A 131 6.90 24.91 35.49
CA ASN A 131 5.61 24.69 34.81
C ASN A 131 5.54 25.21 33.37
N ASP A 132 6.67 25.56 32.76
CA ASP A 132 6.67 25.87 31.31
C ASP A 132 6.54 24.62 30.47
N GLU A 133 5.74 24.70 29.42
CA GLU A 133 5.53 23.66 28.42
C GLU A 133 5.82 24.22 27.03
N ILE A 134 6.62 23.53 26.24
CA ILE A 134 7.06 24.00 24.94
C ILE A 134 6.06 23.58 23.86
N TRP A 135 5.25 24.52 23.40
CA TRP A 135 4.13 24.26 22.47
C TRP A 135 4.44 24.40 21.00
N LYS A 136 5.42 25.26 20.64
CA LYS A 136 5.80 25.49 19.25
C LYS A 136 7.30 25.56 19.10
N ILE A 137 7.79 25.09 17.97
CA ILE A 137 9.20 25.18 17.58
C ILE A 137 9.27 25.75 16.17
N PHE A 138 10.17 26.71 15.96
CA PHE A 138 10.39 27.34 14.66
C PHE A 138 11.89 27.41 14.36
N THR A 139 12.22 27.50 13.08
CA THR A 139 13.57 27.86 12.61
C THR A 139 13.52 29.17 11.87
N HIS A 140 14.43 30.08 12.19
CA HIS A 140 14.59 31.35 11.50
C HIS A 140 16.01 31.90 11.69
N GLY A 141 16.65 32.37 10.60
CA GLY A 141 17.97 32.95 10.64
C GLY A 141 19.04 32.01 11.21
N GLY A 142 18.93 30.70 11.00
CA GLY A 142 19.87 29.68 11.54
C GLY A 142 19.72 29.42 13.03
N LYS A 143 18.69 29.93 13.68
CA LYS A 143 18.37 29.74 15.10
C LYS A 143 17.09 28.91 15.25
N ILE A 144 16.97 28.20 16.37
CA ILE A 144 15.78 27.44 16.74
C ILE A 144 15.08 28.17 17.90
N TYR A 145 13.79 28.41 17.73
CA TYR A 145 12.94 29.10 18.69
C TYR A 145 11.98 28.11 19.33
N PHE A 146 12.09 27.91 20.64
CA PHE A 146 11.16 27.10 21.43
C PHE A 146 10.23 28.01 22.19
N GLN A 147 8.94 27.94 21.91
CA GLN A 147 7.94 28.83 22.50
C GLN A 147 7.15 28.11 23.59
N SER A 148 7.16 28.71 24.81
CA SER A 148 6.25 28.40 25.89
C SER A 148 5.18 29.51 26.03
N PHE A 149 4.32 29.45 27.06
CA PHE A 149 3.36 30.51 27.31
C PHE A 149 3.98 31.71 28.06
N THR A 150 5.20 31.58 28.57
CA THR A 150 5.86 32.66 29.34
C THR A 150 7.15 33.15 28.72
N SER A 151 7.81 32.34 27.91
CA SER A 151 9.14 32.59 27.38
C SER A 151 9.35 32.02 25.97
N ILE A 152 10.28 32.62 25.25
CA ILE A 152 10.85 32.08 24.01
C ILE A 152 12.31 31.73 24.27
N TYR A 153 12.69 30.47 24.08
CA TYR A 153 14.06 29.99 24.23
C TYR A 153 14.69 29.89 22.84
N ILE A 154 15.77 30.65 22.62
CA ILE A 154 16.43 30.78 21.31
C ILE A 154 17.76 30.04 21.35
N TYR A 155 17.86 28.96 20.61
CA TYR A 155 19.07 28.13 20.50
C TYR A 155 19.82 28.43 19.22
N ASN A 156 21.15 28.68 19.33
CA ASN A 156 22.03 29.02 18.22
C ASN A 156 23.24 28.04 18.08
N ASN A 157 23.01 26.75 18.36
CA ASN A 157 24.01 25.65 18.37
C ASN A 157 25.01 25.66 19.56
N GLU A 158 25.18 26.74 20.30
CA GLU A 158 26.09 26.82 21.43
C GLU A 158 25.41 27.29 22.71
N LYS A 159 24.54 28.26 22.59
CA LYS A 159 23.89 28.94 23.72
C LYS A 159 22.40 28.99 23.57
N ILE A 160 21.73 29.10 24.69
CA ILE A 160 20.30 29.36 24.76
C ILE A 160 20.06 30.69 25.42
N GLU A 161 19.39 31.59 24.70
CA GLU A 161 18.90 32.85 25.19
C GLU A 161 17.43 32.67 25.56
N GLN A 162 17.02 33.17 26.70
CA GLN A 162 15.63 33.20 27.14
C GLN A 162 15.10 34.62 27.03
N VAL A 163 14.07 34.83 26.25
CA VAL A 163 13.33 36.07 26.17
C VAL A 163 11.99 35.89 26.87
N LYS A 164 11.77 36.59 27.96
CA LYS A 164 10.49 36.56 28.68
C LYS A 164 9.47 37.44 28.01
N ALA A 165 8.26 36.90 27.80
CA ALA A 165 7.14 37.70 27.33
C ALA A 165 6.76 38.76 28.37
N PRO A 166 6.29 39.92 27.92
CA PRO A 166 5.82 41.00 28.84
C PRO A 166 4.63 40.54 29.70
N TYR A 167 3.80 39.65 29.13
CA TYR A 167 2.65 39.00 29.77
C TYR A 167 2.50 37.60 29.24
N THR A 168 1.49 36.84 29.69
CA THR A 168 1.20 35.50 29.17
C THR A 168 0.88 35.57 27.68
N MET A 169 1.65 34.85 26.87
CA MET A 169 1.41 34.71 25.44
C MET A 169 0.66 33.43 25.12
N LEU A 170 -0.09 33.38 24.04
CA LEU A 170 -0.71 32.18 23.54
C LEU A 170 0.24 31.49 22.53
N PHE A 171 0.02 31.63 21.25
CA PHE A 171 0.87 30.98 20.23
C PHE A 171 1.65 32.04 19.45
N MET A 172 2.86 31.63 19.08
CA MET A 172 3.69 32.31 18.09
C MET A 172 3.40 31.75 16.70
N HIS A 173 3.37 32.60 15.72
CA HIS A 173 3.15 32.28 14.32
C HIS A 173 4.26 32.90 13.46
N GLN A 174 4.80 32.15 12.55
CA GLN A 174 5.76 32.67 11.58
C GLN A 174 5.01 33.32 10.41
N VAL A 175 5.36 34.54 10.11
CA VAL A 175 4.72 35.37 9.08
C VAL A 175 5.82 36.02 8.25
N ALA A 176 6.04 35.49 7.03
CA ALA A 176 7.19 35.84 6.22
C ALA A 176 8.52 35.66 7.01
N ASP A 177 9.30 36.72 7.16
CA ASP A 177 10.58 36.71 7.87
C ASP A 177 10.47 37.14 9.35
N ARG A 178 9.28 37.24 9.87
CA ARG A 178 9.00 37.74 11.24
C ARG A 178 8.09 36.78 11.99
N PHE A 179 7.93 37.03 13.28
CA PHE A 179 6.97 36.30 14.11
C PHE A 179 5.88 37.24 14.64
N ILE A 180 4.65 36.73 14.64
CA ILE A 180 3.54 37.38 15.38
C ILE A 180 3.25 36.50 16.60
N VAL A 181 3.17 37.14 17.77
CA VAL A 181 2.84 36.49 19.05
C VAL A 181 1.56 37.12 19.59
N GLN A 182 0.60 36.29 19.97
CA GLN A 182 -0.55 36.79 20.72
C GLN A 182 -0.20 36.89 22.19
N VAL A 183 -0.39 38.08 22.76
CA VAL A 183 -0.35 38.32 24.21
C VAL A 183 -1.80 38.42 24.73
N ILE A 184 -2.14 37.56 25.68
CA ILE A 184 -3.48 37.45 26.25
C ILE A 184 -3.85 38.77 26.90
N ASP A 185 -5.14 39.17 26.79
CA ASP A 185 -5.71 40.41 27.30
C ASP A 185 -5.07 41.69 26.72
N SER A 186 -4.26 41.59 25.66
CA SER A 186 -3.59 42.73 25.05
C SER A 186 -3.80 42.81 23.55
N GLY A 187 -3.37 41.79 22.79
CA GLY A 187 -3.48 41.75 21.34
C GLY A 187 -2.31 41.05 20.69
N LEU A 188 -1.92 41.47 19.47
CA LEU A 188 -0.86 40.88 18.71
C LEU A 188 0.42 41.74 18.78
N TYR A 189 1.56 41.06 18.79
CA TYR A 189 2.89 41.68 18.83
C TYR A 189 3.78 41.08 17.75
N TRP A 190 4.54 41.92 17.08
CA TRP A 190 5.73 41.49 16.35
C TRP A 190 6.79 41.07 17.34
N PHE A 191 7.43 39.93 17.06
CA PHE A 191 8.61 39.47 17.79
C PHE A 191 9.80 39.42 16.84
N GLU A 192 10.75 40.31 17.03
CA GLU A 192 11.96 40.44 16.23
C GLU A 192 13.15 40.75 17.14
N ASN A 193 14.30 40.09 16.89
CA ASN A 193 15.57 40.33 17.63
C ASN A 193 15.46 40.26 19.16
N GLY A 194 14.47 39.55 19.70
CA GLY A 194 14.25 39.40 21.12
C GLY A 194 13.35 40.50 21.74
N GLU A 195 12.74 41.34 20.92
CA GLU A 195 11.84 42.43 21.34
C GLU A 195 10.41 42.18 20.88
N PHE A 196 9.44 42.60 21.71
CA PHE A 196 8.02 42.56 21.40
C PHE A 196 7.52 43.97 21.06
N THR A 197 7.03 44.17 19.85
CA THR A 197 6.44 45.43 19.38
C THR A 197 4.95 45.24 19.13
N PHE A 198 4.12 46.00 19.79
CA PHE A 198 2.67 45.94 19.67
C PHE A 198 2.22 46.27 18.25
N ILE A 199 1.28 45.51 17.71
CA ILE A 199 0.67 45.76 16.39
C ILE A 199 -0.56 46.62 16.60
N GLU A 200 -0.56 47.81 16.04
CA GLU A 200 -1.67 48.75 16.14
C GLU A 200 -3.01 48.14 15.66
N ASN A 201 -4.09 48.48 16.33
CA ASN A 201 -5.46 47.97 16.08
C ASN A 201 -5.63 46.45 16.33
N SER A 202 -4.69 45.80 16.99
CA SER A 202 -4.79 44.38 17.33
C SER A 202 -5.48 44.09 18.67
N GLU A 203 -5.89 45.14 19.40
CA GLU A 203 -6.64 45.05 20.66
C GLU A 203 -7.94 44.26 20.48
N LEU A 204 -8.48 44.25 19.27
CA LEU A 204 -9.67 43.44 18.93
C LEU A 204 -9.47 41.93 19.19
N PHE A 205 -8.20 41.47 19.30
CA PHE A 205 -7.85 40.09 19.63
C PHE A 205 -7.52 39.89 21.11
N ALA A 206 -7.65 40.90 21.96
CA ALA A 206 -7.37 40.76 23.38
C ALA A 206 -8.18 39.61 24.02
N GLU A 207 -9.47 39.52 23.70
CA GLU A 207 -10.39 38.49 24.19
C GLU A 207 -10.63 37.33 23.21
N LYS A 208 -10.03 37.35 22.02
CA LYS A 208 -10.19 36.32 20.98
C LYS A 208 -8.89 35.52 20.81
N LYS A 209 -8.90 34.27 21.10
CA LYS A 209 -7.70 33.45 20.94
C LYS A 209 -7.39 33.19 19.47
N VAL A 210 -6.16 33.55 19.05
CA VAL A 210 -5.67 33.37 17.70
C VAL A 210 -4.94 32.03 17.63
N HIS A 211 -5.49 31.10 16.87
CA HIS A 211 -4.93 29.75 16.70
C HIS A 211 -4.19 29.54 15.37
N ALA A 212 -4.43 30.38 14.39
CA ALA A 212 -3.78 30.30 13.09
C ALA A 212 -3.55 31.66 12.47
N ILE A 213 -2.41 31.85 11.83
CA ILE A 213 -2.12 32.97 10.90
C ILE A 213 -1.48 32.32 9.66
N ILE A 214 -2.13 32.47 8.51
CA ILE A 214 -1.70 31.89 7.23
C ILE A 214 -1.65 32.94 6.12
N PRO A 215 -0.75 32.82 5.12
CA PRO A 215 -0.70 33.74 3.98
C PRO A 215 -2.02 33.78 3.19
N HIS A 216 -2.38 34.94 2.66
CA HIS A 216 -3.54 35.16 1.82
C HIS A 216 -3.24 36.19 0.71
N GLY A 217 -2.70 35.70 -0.41
CA GLY A 217 -2.23 36.61 -1.48
C GLY A 217 -0.93 37.33 -1.11
N VAL A 218 -0.72 38.51 -1.73
CA VAL A 218 0.50 39.29 -1.55
C VAL A 218 0.34 40.22 -0.35
N ASN A 219 1.21 40.10 0.66
CA ASN A 219 1.22 40.92 1.88
C ASN A 219 -0.11 40.95 2.63
N GLN A 220 -0.83 39.84 2.62
CA GLN A 220 -2.06 39.68 3.40
C GLN A 220 -2.03 38.34 4.13
N TRP A 221 -2.69 38.28 5.28
CA TRP A 221 -2.79 37.09 6.11
C TRP A 221 -4.21 36.88 6.61
N LEU A 222 -4.65 35.61 6.60
CA LEU A 222 -5.86 35.20 7.29
C LEU A 222 -5.52 34.80 8.72
N ILE A 223 -6.24 35.40 9.66
CA ILE A 223 -6.13 35.14 11.09
C ILE A 223 -7.35 34.33 11.51
N GLY A 224 -7.13 33.12 11.97
CA GLY A 224 -8.15 32.23 12.49
C GLY A 224 -8.25 32.29 14.00
N THR A 225 -9.43 32.69 14.49
CA THR A 225 -9.72 32.75 15.92
C THR A 225 -10.50 31.54 16.40
N ASP A 226 -10.44 31.23 17.69
CA ASP A 226 -11.18 30.11 18.27
C ASP A 226 -12.67 30.10 17.87
N ASN A 227 -13.42 31.14 18.21
CA ASN A 227 -14.88 31.20 18.03
C ASN A 227 -15.41 32.53 17.45
N ALA A 228 -14.51 33.39 16.92
CA ALA A 228 -14.90 34.66 16.32
C ALA A 228 -14.77 34.69 14.77
N GLY A 229 -14.39 33.52 14.16
CA GLY A 229 -14.23 33.36 12.72
C GLY A 229 -12.89 33.84 12.20
N LEU A 230 -12.87 34.31 10.96
CA LEU A 230 -11.66 34.69 10.23
C LEU A 230 -11.55 36.22 10.11
N TYR A 231 -10.33 36.71 10.18
CA TYR A 231 -9.98 38.12 9.93
C TYR A 231 -8.88 38.19 8.89
N LEU A 232 -8.95 39.19 8.04
CA LEU A 232 -7.91 39.56 7.08
C LEU A 232 -7.04 40.66 7.66
N TYR A 233 -5.72 40.48 7.61
CA TYR A 233 -4.72 41.47 7.97
C TYR A 233 -3.88 41.87 6.75
N ASP A 234 -3.73 43.17 6.46
CA ASP A 234 -3.01 43.73 5.32
C ASP A 234 -1.85 44.66 5.74
N GLU A 235 -1.26 44.40 6.90
CA GLU A 235 -0.24 45.22 7.59
C GLU A 235 -0.73 46.60 8.10
N ASN A 236 -1.92 47.06 7.67
CA ASN A 236 -2.47 48.36 8.10
C ASN A 236 -3.68 48.19 9.01
N GLN A 237 -4.54 47.23 8.72
CA GLN A 237 -5.77 47.04 9.43
C GLN A 237 -6.23 45.59 9.47
N PHE A 238 -7.01 45.29 10.47
CA PHE A 238 -7.69 44.00 10.63
C PHE A 238 -9.15 44.17 10.21
N ARG A 239 -9.60 43.30 9.29
CA ARG A 239 -10.99 43.30 8.82
C ARG A 239 -11.58 41.90 9.00
N TYR A 240 -12.82 41.83 9.51
CA TYR A 240 -13.55 40.58 9.51
C TYR A 240 -13.70 40.04 8.09
N PHE A 241 -13.48 38.72 7.90
CA PHE A 241 -13.56 38.03 6.64
C PHE A 241 -14.86 37.22 6.56
N PRO A 242 -15.98 37.80 6.07
CA PRO A 242 -17.26 37.09 6.00
C PRO A 242 -17.21 35.99 4.96
N SER A 243 -17.38 34.73 5.39
CA SER A 243 -17.31 33.58 4.52
C SER A 243 -17.97 32.34 5.17
N GLU A 244 -18.25 31.31 4.37
CA GLU A 244 -18.73 30.04 4.91
C GLU A 244 -17.74 29.47 5.93
N ALA A 245 -16.42 29.60 5.68
CA ALA A 245 -15.37 29.18 6.59
C ALA A 245 -15.45 29.93 7.93
N SER A 246 -15.66 31.24 7.90
CA SER A 246 -15.82 32.05 9.12
C SER A 246 -16.99 31.56 9.97
N GLU A 247 -18.15 31.33 9.35
CA GLU A 247 -19.33 30.83 10.08
C GLU A 247 -19.13 29.40 10.60
N PHE A 248 -18.45 28.55 9.84
CA PHE A 248 -18.09 27.21 10.31
C PHE A 248 -17.18 27.30 11.56
N LEU A 249 -16.14 28.11 11.51
CA LEU A 249 -15.18 28.24 12.60
C LEU A 249 -15.75 28.87 13.85
N LYS A 250 -16.73 29.77 13.72
CA LYS A 250 -17.50 30.33 14.88
C LYS A 250 -18.27 29.22 15.60
N ASN A 251 -18.84 28.28 14.85
CA ASN A 251 -19.68 27.24 15.41
C ASN A 251 -18.86 26.06 15.95
N TYR A 252 -17.65 25.80 15.41
CA TYR A 252 -16.89 24.58 15.67
C TYR A 252 -15.47 24.81 16.21
N ASN A 253 -15.11 26.02 16.56
CA ASN A 253 -13.86 26.47 17.19
C ASN A 253 -12.60 26.13 16.33
N CYS A 254 -12.01 27.17 15.73
CA CYS A 254 -10.76 27.04 15.01
C CYS A 254 -9.61 26.63 15.94
N ASN A 255 -8.82 25.64 15.56
CA ASN A 255 -7.62 25.25 16.30
C ASN A 255 -6.33 25.32 15.48
N THR A 256 -6.41 25.15 14.17
CA THR A 256 -5.25 25.19 13.28
C THR A 256 -5.68 25.52 11.87
N ALA A 257 -4.77 26.07 11.06
CA ALA A 257 -4.97 26.26 9.63
C ALA A 257 -3.69 26.00 8.84
N LYS A 258 -3.83 25.64 7.57
CA LYS A 258 -2.73 25.46 6.64
C LYS A 258 -3.12 25.98 5.26
N GLN A 259 -2.24 26.75 4.65
CA GLN A 259 -2.34 27.04 3.22
C GLN A 259 -1.92 25.78 2.45
N LEU A 260 -2.77 25.33 1.51
CA LEU A 260 -2.50 24.16 0.67
C LEU A 260 -1.82 24.56 -0.65
N ASN A 261 -2.28 25.67 -1.22
CA ASN A 261 -1.69 26.37 -2.37
C ASN A 261 -2.17 27.82 -2.39
N ASP A 262 -1.85 28.57 -3.43
CA ASP A 262 -2.18 30.01 -3.53
C ASP A 262 -3.69 30.32 -3.48
N SER A 263 -4.54 29.33 -3.72
CA SER A 263 -5.99 29.50 -3.83
C SER A 263 -6.81 28.64 -2.86
N THR A 264 -6.15 27.78 -2.06
CA THR A 264 -6.86 26.78 -1.26
C THR A 264 -6.30 26.70 0.16
N TYR A 265 -7.18 26.60 1.15
CA TYR A 265 -6.84 26.56 2.57
C TYR A 265 -7.51 25.37 3.26
N ALA A 266 -6.85 24.82 4.26
CA ALA A 266 -7.43 23.86 5.19
C ALA A 266 -7.55 24.52 6.58
N PHE A 267 -8.72 24.38 7.21
CA PHE A 267 -8.98 24.83 8.57
C PHE A 267 -9.41 23.63 9.42
N GLY A 268 -8.69 23.39 10.50
CA GLY A 268 -8.99 22.37 11.48
C GLY A 268 -9.74 22.95 12.66
N SER A 269 -10.83 22.27 13.05
CA SER A 269 -11.67 22.68 14.17
C SER A 269 -11.55 21.70 15.36
N ILE A 270 -12.01 22.12 16.53
CA ILE A 270 -12.12 21.27 17.73
C ILE A 270 -13.32 20.32 17.64
N LEU A 271 -14.45 20.78 17.07
CA LEU A 271 -15.73 20.07 17.23
C LEU A 271 -16.19 19.32 15.97
N ASN A 272 -15.68 19.68 14.78
CA ASN A 272 -16.21 19.13 13.52
C ASN A 272 -15.18 18.93 12.41
N GLY A 273 -13.96 18.51 12.78
CA GLY A 273 -12.94 18.09 11.82
C GLY A 273 -12.33 19.22 10.99
N VAL A 274 -12.09 18.94 9.72
CA VAL A 274 -11.39 19.83 8.78
C VAL A 274 -12.32 20.29 7.67
N ILE A 275 -12.20 21.55 7.28
CA ILE A 275 -12.76 22.06 6.02
C ILE A 275 -11.64 22.49 5.09
N ILE A 276 -11.86 22.26 3.79
CA ILE A 276 -11.03 22.79 2.71
C ILE A 276 -11.84 23.87 2.00
N THR A 277 -11.23 25.03 1.78
CA THR A 277 -11.90 26.21 1.21
C THR A 277 -11.12 26.79 0.04
N ASP A 278 -11.81 27.51 -0.82
CA ASP A 278 -11.17 28.41 -1.78
C ASP A 278 -10.64 29.68 -1.09
N ASN A 279 -10.02 30.57 -1.86
CA ASN A 279 -9.49 31.83 -1.37
C ASN A 279 -10.58 32.87 -0.97
N LYS A 280 -11.85 32.62 -1.28
CA LYS A 280 -13.00 33.41 -0.83
C LYS A 280 -13.59 32.87 0.46
N GLY A 281 -13.07 31.73 0.95
CA GLY A 281 -13.58 31.05 2.14
C GLY A 281 -14.86 30.23 1.89
N ASN A 282 -15.21 29.96 0.64
CA ASN A 282 -16.29 29.00 0.32
C ASN A 282 -15.82 27.59 0.61
N ILE A 283 -16.60 26.80 1.31
CA ILE A 283 -16.24 25.42 1.68
C ILE A 283 -16.37 24.53 0.44
N GLN A 284 -15.26 23.93 0.06
CA GLN A 284 -15.16 22.95 -1.02
C GLN A 284 -15.37 21.52 -0.50
N ARG A 285 -14.73 21.18 0.63
CA ARG A 285 -14.78 19.86 1.25
C ARG A 285 -14.90 19.94 2.75
N ARG A 286 -15.51 18.91 3.36
CA ARG A 286 -15.59 18.74 4.82
C ARG A 286 -15.19 17.33 5.17
N TYR A 287 -14.32 17.19 6.18
CA TYR A 287 -13.87 15.91 6.71
C TYR A 287 -14.08 15.88 8.21
N ASN A 288 -14.84 14.91 8.69
CA ASN A 288 -15.12 14.72 10.11
C ASN A 288 -15.27 13.22 10.42
N ALA A 289 -15.60 12.86 11.65
CA ALA A 289 -15.75 11.48 12.05
C ALA A 289 -16.89 10.72 11.31
N ASN A 290 -17.86 11.44 10.74
CA ASN A 290 -18.94 10.81 9.98
C ASN A 290 -18.49 10.39 8.56
N ASN A 291 -17.45 11.03 8.02
CA ASN A 291 -16.98 10.77 6.69
C ASN A 291 -15.48 10.42 6.60
N GLY A 292 -14.90 9.90 7.67
CA GLY A 292 -13.63 9.18 7.61
C GLY A 292 -12.52 9.64 8.53
N LEU A 293 -12.60 10.76 9.23
CA LEU A 293 -11.63 11.07 10.28
C LEU A 293 -11.83 10.17 11.51
N ASN A 294 -10.76 9.85 12.19
CA ASN A 294 -10.82 9.09 13.44
C ASN A 294 -11.52 9.87 14.56
N ASN A 295 -11.33 11.17 14.59
CA ASN A 295 -11.86 12.06 15.61
C ASN A 295 -12.13 13.44 15.01
N ASN A 296 -13.06 14.21 15.59
CA ASN A 296 -13.39 15.55 15.13
C ASN A 296 -12.42 16.63 15.63
N THR A 297 -11.66 16.37 16.69
CA THR A 297 -10.77 17.36 17.30
C THR A 297 -9.42 17.37 16.58
N VAL A 298 -9.19 18.39 15.79
CA VAL A 298 -7.95 18.57 15.03
C VAL A 298 -6.96 19.37 15.86
N LEU A 299 -5.80 18.77 16.18
CA LEU A 299 -4.74 19.40 16.96
C LEU A 299 -3.65 20.00 16.09
N SER A 300 -3.31 19.34 14.99
CA SER A 300 -2.25 19.79 14.09
C SER A 300 -2.51 19.36 12.64
N MET A 301 -1.89 20.07 11.69
CA MET A 301 -1.93 19.73 10.27
C MET A 301 -0.56 19.97 9.63
N LEU A 302 -0.17 19.08 8.73
CA LEU A 302 1.02 19.19 7.89
C LEU A 302 0.65 18.88 6.44
N LEU A 303 0.99 19.78 5.52
CA LEU A 303 1.02 19.48 4.10
C LEU A 303 2.41 18.91 3.79
N ASP A 304 2.47 17.65 3.34
CA ASP A 304 3.72 17.00 3.00
C ASP A 304 4.22 17.39 1.58
N ALA A 305 5.41 16.94 1.25
CA ALA A 305 6.03 17.24 -0.06
C ALA A 305 5.30 16.62 -1.25
N ASP A 306 4.41 15.65 -1.03
CA ASP A 306 3.58 15.00 -2.05
C ASP A 306 2.17 15.60 -2.11
N MET A 307 1.97 16.75 -1.46
CA MET A 307 0.69 17.44 -1.36
C MET A 307 -0.40 16.63 -0.65
N GLY A 308 0.01 15.72 0.23
CA GLY A 308 -0.88 15.03 1.15
C GLY A 308 -1.06 15.81 2.45
N LEU A 309 -2.27 15.83 2.98
CA LEU A 309 -2.58 16.54 4.22
C LEU A 309 -2.63 15.54 5.40
N TRP A 310 -1.63 15.64 6.25
CA TRP A 310 -1.59 14.95 7.55
C TRP A 310 -2.39 15.73 8.58
N ILE A 311 -3.20 15.03 9.35
CA ILE A 311 -4.07 15.61 10.37
C ILE A 311 -3.78 14.88 11.69
N GLY A 312 -3.19 15.59 12.65
CA GLY A 312 -3.03 15.11 14.02
C GLY A 312 -4.30 15.39 14.82
N LEU A 313 -4.88 14.36 15.39
CA LEU A 313 -6.16 14.39 16.10
C LEU A 313 -5.95 14.22 17.60
N ASP A 314 -6.98 14.51 18.38
CA ASP A 314 -7.01 14.22 19.82
C ASP A 314 -6.94 12.70 20.08
N GLU A 315 -7.43 11.91 19.13
CA GLU A 315 -7.25 10.46 19.10
C GLU A 315 -6.82 10.01 17.69
N GLY A 316 -5.54 9.67 17.56
CA GLY A 316 -4.98 9.17 16.32
C GLY A 316 -4.53 10.25 15.34
N ALA A 317 -4.31 9.84 14.11
CA ALA A 317 -4.03 10.72 12.98
C ALA A 317 -4.80 10.26 11.74
N SER A 318 -5.00 11.16 10.80
CA SER A 318 -5.59 10.87 9.50
C SER A 318 -4.73 11.48 8.39
N TYR A 319 -4.80 10.90 7.22
CA TYR A 319 -4.13 11.39 6.02
C TYR A 319 -5.14 11.57 4.90
N ILE A 320 -5.06 12.68 4.18
CA ILE A 320 -5.89 12.98 3.02
C ILE A 320 -4.97 13.23 1.83
N ASP A 321 -5.07 12.39 0.80
CA ASP A 321 -4.43 12.62 -0.49
C ASP A 321 -5.25 13.64 -1.28
N LEU A 322 -4.79 14.90 -1.27
CA LEU A 322 -5.50 16.00 -1.94
C LEU A 322 -5.54 15.87 -3.47
N HIS A 323 -4.63 15.10 -4.05
CA HIS A 323 -4.51 14.84 -5.47
C HIS A 323 -4.96 13.43 -5.87
N SER A 324 -5.63 12.72 -4.96
CA SER A 324 -6.21 11.43 -5.31
C SER A 324 -7.19 11.59 -6.46
N PRO A 325 -7.03 10.84 -7.55
CA PRO A 325 -8.04 10.80 -8.60
C PRO A 325 -9.32 10.11 -8.16
N PHE A 326 -9.31 9.46 -6.98
CA PHE A 326 -10.42 8.73 -6.42
C PHE A 326 -11.14 9.52 -5.34
N THR A 327 -12.46 9.51 -5.41
CA THR A 327 -13.37 9.91 -4.34
C THR A 327 -14.26 8.73 -4.00
N PHE A 328 -14.38 8.39 -2.75
CA PHE A 328 -15.12 7.23 -2.28
C PHE A 328 -16.46 7.66 -1.66
N TYR A 329 -17.56 7.06 -2.10
CA TYR A 329 -18.91 7.35 -1.62
C TYR A 329 -19.50 6.12 -0.95
N LYS A 330 -19.83 6.23 0.33
CA LYS A 330 -20.37 5.14 1.13
C LYS A 330 -21.72 5.51 1.69
N SER A 331 -22.70 4.64 1.47
CA SER A 331 -24.00 4.78 2.13
C SER A 331 -23.88 4.51 3.63
N LEU A 332 -24.31 5.47 4.45
CA LEU A 332 -24.38 5.30 5.89
C LEU A 332 -25.48 4.28 6.26
N GLY A 333 -25.16 3.37 7.18
CA GLY A 333 -26.13 2.39 7.71
C GLY A 333 -26.51 1.26 6.77
N GLY A 334 -25.80 1.06 5.63
CA GLY A 334 -26.05 -0.07 4.72
C GLY A 334 -27.40 0.02 3.95
N THR A 335 -28.00 1.18 3.85
CA THR A 335 -29.32 1.41 3.24
C THR A 335 -29.37 0.96 1.79
N LEU A 336 -28.30 1.20 1.00
CA LEU A 336 -28.26 0.84 -0.42
C LEU A 336 -28.14 -0.67 -0.64
N GLY A 337 -27.49 -1.40 0.27
CA GLY A 337 -27.14 -2.80 0.02
C GLY A 337 -26.07 -2.97 -1.06
N THR A 338 -26.09 -4.09 -1.79
CA THR A 338 -25.14 -4.38 -2.87
C THR A 338 -25.54 -3.66 -4.15
N ILE A 339 -24.66 -2.82 -4.67
CA ILE A 339 -24.88 -2.07 -5.92
C ILE A 339 -24.56 -2.97 -7.12
N TYR A 340 -25.47 -3.05 -8.08
CA TYR A 340 -25.33 -3.81 -9.31
C TYR A 340 -25.25 -2.94 -10.56
N ALA A 341 -25.99 -1.83 -10.59
CA ALA A 341 -26.08 -0.95 -11.73
C ALA A 341 -26.06 0.52 -11.29
N LEU A 342 -25.44 1.36 -12.08
CA LEU A 342 -25.49 2.81 -11.98
C LEU A 342 -25.91 3.39 -13.33
N LEU A 343 -26.71 4.45 -13.31
CA LEU A 343 -27.08 5.20 -14.51
C LEU A 343 -27.25 6.67 -14.15
N GLU A 344 -26.61 7.57 -14.88
CA GLU A 344 -26.84 9.01 -14.78
C GLU A 344 -27.79 9.45 -15.90
N LYS A 345 -28.77 10.26 -15.54
CA LYS A 345 -29.63 10.96 -16.48
C LYS A 345 -30.14 12.26 -15.87
N ASP A 346 -30.00 13.35 -16.59
CA ASP A 346 -30.56 14.67 -16.23
C ASP A 346 -30.09 15.13 -14.82
N ASN A 347 -28.81 14.93 -14.47
CA ASN A 347 -28.22 15.19 -13.15
C ASN A 347 -28.83 14.36 -11.99
N ILE A 348 -29.45 13.23 -12.32
CA ILE A 348 -29.94 12.26 -11.35
C ILE A 348 -29.14 10.98 -11.52
N LEU A 349 -28.55 10.49 -10.43
CA LEU A 349 -27.94 9.16 -10.38
C LEU A 349 -28.98 8.15 -9.92
N TYR A 350 -29.26 7.16 -10.76
CA TYR A 350 -30.04 5.97 -10.44
C TYR A 350 -29.11 4.86 -9.98
N ILE A 351 -29.45 4.22 -8.87
CA ILE A 351 -28.62 3.20 -8.20
C ILE A 351 -29.42 1.92 -8.05
N GLY A 352 -29.14 0.94 -8.88
CA GLY A 352 -29.74 -0.40 -8.83
C GLY A 352 -29.03 -1.30 -7.84
N THR A 353 -29.78 -1.87 -6.90
CA THR A 353 -29.21 -2.64 -5.78
C THR A 353 -29.98 -3.95 -5.53
N ASN A 354 -29.51 -4.76 -4.58
CA ASN A 354 -30.26 -5.93 -4.11
C ASN A 354 -31.49 -5.59 -3.26
N HIS A 355 -31.66 -4.34 -2.85
CA HIS A 355 -32.81 -3.87 -2.07
C HIS A 355 -33.86 -3.20 -2.95
N GLY A 356 -33.48 -2.75 -4.15
CA GLY A 356 -34.32 -2.04 -5.11
C GLY A 356 -33.57 -0.95 -5.86
N LEU A 357 -34.32 -0.05 -6.44
CA LEU A 357 -33.82 1.09 -7.19
C LEU A 357 -33.92 2.36 -6.34
N PHE A 358 -32.78 3.03 -6.22
CA PHE A 358 -32.67 4.35 -5.59
C PHE A 358 -32.33 5.40 -6.63
N LYS A 359 -32.64 6.66 -6.32
CA LYS A 359 -32.16 7.80 -7.08
C LYS A 359 -31.64 8.89 -6.16
N THR A 360 -30.72 9.69 -6.65
CA THR A 360 -30.12 10.81 -5.92
C THR A 360 -29.79 11.94 -6.88
N GLU A 361 -29.95 13.20 -6.42
CA GLU A 361 -29.55 14.37 -7.20
C GLU A 361 -28.03 14.53 -7.17
N ILE A 362 -27.45 14.85 -8.31
CA ILE A 362 -26.02 15.11 -8.46
C ILE A 362 -25.81 16.63 -8.39
N LEU A 363 -25.05 17.11 -7.42
CA LEU A 363 -24.60 18.49 -7.34
C LEU A 363 -23.10 18.56 -7.54
N LYS A 364 -22.67 19.40 -8.45
CA LYS A 364 -21.26 19.62 -8.76
C LYS A 364 -20.75 20.87 -8.05
N LYS A 365 -19.64 20.73 -7.29
CA LYS A 365 -18.85 21.83 -6.74
C LYS A 365 -17.40 21.71 -7.19
N GLY A 366 -17.00 22.49 -8.20
CA GLY A 366 -15.66 22.38 -8.77
C GLY A 366 -15.44 21.04 -9.47
N HIS A 367 -14.52 20.23 -8.96
CA HIS A 367 -14.23 18.86 -9.45
C HIS A 367 -14.91 17.76 -8.63
N ILE A 368 -15.71 18.12 -7.64
CA ILE A 368 -16.33 17.20 -6.70
C ILE A 368 -17.82 17.08 -7.00
N PHE A 369 -18.33 15.87 -6.88
CA PHE A 369 -19.74 15.56 -6.97
C PHE A 369 -20.26 15.24 -5.57
N SER A 370 -21.43 15.77 -5.24
CA SER A 370 -22.16 15.43 -4.02
C SER A 370 -23.52 14.85 -4.41
N PHE A 371 -23.97 13.85 -3.65
CA PHE A 371 -25.19 13.11 -3.93
C PHE A 371 -26.19 13.39 -2.81
N TYR A 372 -27.26 14.09 -3.16
CA TYR A 372 -28.28 14.56 -2.21
C TYR A 372 -29.63 13.93 -2.48
N ASN A 373 -30.48 13.90 -1.47
CA ASN A 373 -31.85 13.42 -1.58
C ASN A 373 -31.92 11.97 -2.12
N LEU A 374 -31.27 11.03 -1.38
CA LEU A 374 -31.37 9.62 -1.71
C LEU A 374 -32.80 9.15 -1.48
N ASP A 375 -33.54 8.94 -2.58
CA ASP A 375 -34.93 8.50 -2.59
C ASP A 375 -35.03 7.05 -3.09
N PHE A 376 -35.86 6.27 -2.45
CA PHE A 376 -36.24 4.94 -2.93
C PHE A 376 -37.35 5.04 -3.97
N ILE A 377 -37.23 4.38 -5.10
CA ILE A 377 -38.26 4.33 -6.15
C ILE A 377 -39.25 3.25 -5.78
N GLN A 378 -40.52 3.64 -5.65
CA GLN A 378 -41.58 2.78 -5.20
C GLN A 378 -41.86 1.65 -6.22
N GLY A 379 -42.11 0.44 -5.72
CA GLY A 379 -42.35 -0.73 -6.55
C GLY A 379 -41.05 -1.44 -7.02
N SER A 380 -39.88 -0.99 -6.57
CA SER A 380 -38.58 -1.57 -6.98
C SER A 380 -37.99 -2.55 -5.98
N GLN A 381 -38.75 -2.98 -4.98
CA GLN A 381 -38.24 -3.94 -3.96
C GLN A 381 -37.76 -5.22 -4.61
N GLY A 382 -36.49 -5.56 -4.43
CA GLY A 382 -35.85 -6.73 -5.01
C GLY A 382 -34.54 -6.41 -5.69
N GLN A 383 -34.11 -7.28 -6.57
CA GLN A 383 -32.80 -7.15 -7.21
C GLN A 383 -32.91 -6.40 -8.53
N VAL A 384 -32.32 -5.23 -8.62
CA VAL A 384 -32.16 -4.45 -9.86
C VAL A 384 -30.80 -4.79 -10.47
N TRP A 385 -30.84 -5.57 -11.54
CA TRP A 385 -29.64 -6.13 -12.16
C TRP A 385 -28.92 -5.18 -13.11
N THR A 386 -29.70 -4.44 -13.90
CA THR A 386 -29.19 -3.52 -14.91
C THR A 386 -30.08 -2.30 -15.08
N LEU A 387 -29.51 -1.23 -15.55
CA LEU A 387 -30.17 0.01 -15.92
C LEU A 387 -29.63 0.44 -17.28
N GLU A 388 -30.48 0.56 -18.28
CA GLU A 388 -30.09 0.98 -19.63
C GLU A 388 -30.92 2.17 -20.06
N GLU A 389 -30.27 3.21 -20.59
CA GLU A 389 -30.98 4.29 -21.25
C GLU A 389 -31.04 4.00 -22.76
N ILE A 390 -32.24 3.82 -23.28
CA ILE A 390 -32.45 3.57 -24.69
C ILE A 390 -33.53 4.55 -25.19
N ASP A 391 -33.18 5.37 -26.18
CA ASP A 391 -34.03 6.44 -26.75
C ASP A 391 -34.66 7.36 -25.70
N GLY A 392 -33.85 7.74 -24.70
CA GLY A 392 -34.27 8.65 -23.63
C GLY A 392 -35.18 8.03 -22.58
N GLN A 393 -35.41 6.72 -22.59
CA GLN A 393 -36.18 5.99 -21.58
C GLN A 393 -35.25 5.07 -20.77
N ILE A 394 -35.48 4.97 -19.47
CA ILE A 394 -34.68 4.11 -18.57
C ILE A 394 -35.40 2.77 -18.44
N ILE A 395 -34.79 1.73 -18.98
CA ILE A 395 -35.18 0.32 -18.83
C ILE A 395 -34.47 -0.22 -17.57
N CYS A 396 -35.26 -0.73 -16.64
CA CYS A 396 -34.78 -1.35 -15.40
C CYS A 396 -34.97 -2.86 -15.47
N GLY A 397 -33.87 -3.57 -15.49
CA GLY A 397 -33.86 -5.03 -15.42
C GLY A 397 -33.88 -5.50 -13.96
N HIS A 398 -34.97 -6.19 -13.61
CA HIS A 398 -35.27 -6.59 -12.24
C HIS A 398 -35.43 -8.12 -12.15
N ASN A 399 -35.27 -8.70 -10.94
CA ASN A 399 -35.46 -10.13 -10.75
C ASN A 399 -36.90 -10.58 -11.08
N GLU A 400 -37.90 -9.70 -10.93
CA GLU A 400 -39.32 -10.02 -11.23
C GLU A 400 -39.74 -9.69 -12.66
N GLY A 401 -38.89 -9.02 -13.45
CA GLY A 401 -39.25 -8.67 -14.83
C GLY A 401 -38.46 -7.51 -15.39
N THR A 402 -39.01 -6.87 -16.40
CA THR A 402 -38.50 -5.65 -17.03
C THR A 402 -39.45 -4.50 -16.79
N PHE A 403 -38.89 -3.37 -16.35
CA PHE A 403 -39.69 -2.17 -16.01
C PHE A 403 -39.16 -0.94 -16.73
N LEU A 404 -40.01 0.06 -16.92
CA LEU A 404 -39.65 1.45 -17.21
C LEU A 404 -39.62 2.26 -15.93
N VAL A 405 -38.62 3.13 -15.80
CA VAL A 405 -38.57 4.09 -14.71
C VAL A 405 -39.35 5.35 -15.09
N ARG A 406 -40.40 5.64 -14.34
CA ARG A 406 -41.24 6.82 -14.54
C ARG A 406 -41.29 7.69 -13.29
N GLY A 407 -40.45 8.69 -13.25
CA GLY A 407 -40.34 9.56 -12.08
C GLY A 407 -39.92 8.82 -10.82
N ASN A 408 -40.86 8.59 -9.89
CA ASN A 408 -40.62 7.88 -8.62
C ASN A 408 -41.25 6.47 -8.57
N GLN A 409 -41.65 5.90 -9.71
CA GLN A 409 -42.30 4.61 -9.77
C GLN A 409 -41.70 3.75 -10.89
N LEU A 410 -41.83 2.44 -10.74
CA LEU A 410 -41.55 1.47 -11.78
C LEU A 410 -42.86 1.05 -12.46
N GLU A 411 -42.87 1.06 -13.78
CA GLU A 411 -43.93 0.52 -14.62
C GLU A 411 -43.49 -0.82 -15.20
N LEU A 412 -44.21 -1.90 -14.89
CA LEU A 412 -43.92 -3.22 -15.43
C LEU A 412 -44.25 -3.29 -16.91
N ILE A 413 -43.25 -3.60 -17.73
CA ILE A 413 -43.44 -3.83 -19.17
C ILE A 413 -43.37 -5.30 -19.57
N SER A 414 -42.62 -6.13 -18.81
CA SER A 414 -42.58 -7.57 -19.02
C SER A 414 -42.48 -8.31 -17.69
N SER A 415 -43.34 -9.30 -17.48
CA SER A 415 -43.33 -10.21 -16.33
C SER A 415 -42.40 -11.40 -16.52
N VAL A 416 -41.61 -11.47 -17.60
CA VAL A 416 -40.57 -12.49 -17.78
C VAL A 416 -39.44 -12.18 -16.82
N THR A 417 -39.20 -13.09 -15.85
CA THR A 417 -38.31 -12.87 -14.72
C THR A 417 -36.86 -12.77 -15.15
N GLY A 418 -36.09 -11.90 -14.47
CA GLY A 418 -34.64 -11.84 -14.57
C GLY A 418 -34.11 -11.01 -15.73
N GLY A 419 -34.48 -9.76 -15.83
CA GLY A 419 -33.93 -8.83 -16.83
C GLY A 419 -32.43 -8.54 -16.53
N TRP A 420 -31.52 -9.21 -17.22
CA TRP A 420 -30.07 -9.09 -16.97
C TRP A 420 -29.30 -8.20 -17.95
N ALA A 421 -29.73 -8.15 -19.21
CA ALA A 421 -29.06 -7.40 -20.26
C ALA A 421 -30.03 -6.97 -21.33
N TYR A 422 -29.81 -5.80 -21.89
CA TYR A 422 -30.61 -5.28 -23.02
C TYR A 422 -29.69 -4.75 -24.10
N THR A 423 -30.06 -4.98 -25.37
CA THR A 423 -29.28 -4.47 -26.51
C THR A 423 -30.27 -4.08 -27.64
N PRO A 424 -30.04 -2.95 -28.34
CA PRO A 424 -30.81 -2.59 -29.52
C PRO A 424 -30.63 -3.59 -30.66
N LEU A 425 -31.70 -3.86 -31.38
CA LEU A 425 -31.72 -4.60 -32.63
C LEU A 425 -32.68 -3.90 -33.62
N ALA A 426 -32.15 -3.11 -34.55
CA ALA A 426 -32.89 -2.20 -35.42
C ALA A 426 -33.80 -1.28 -34.58
N GLU A 427 -35.12 -1.28 -34.84
CA GLU A 427 -36.13 -0.52 -34.10
C GLU A 427 -36.62 -1.20 -32.82
N TYR A 428 -36.14 -2.40 -32.52
CA TYR A 428 -36.52 -3.18 -31.35
C TYR A 428 -35.42 -3.16 -30.27
N VAL A 429 -35.78 -3.57 -29.06
CA VAL A 429 -34.81 -3.91 -28.00
C VAL A 429 -35.00 -5.35 -27.60
N ILE A 430 -33.92 -6.12 -27.62
CA ILE A 430 -33.93 -7.48 -27.11
C ILE A 430 -33.35 -7.53 -25.69
N GLY A 431 -33.96 -8.33 -24.83
CA GLY A 431 -33.57 -8.49 -23.44
C GLY A 431 -33.28 -9.95 -23.10
N GLY A 432 -32.10 -10.18 -22.45
CA GLY A 432 -31.73 -11.46 -21.87
C GLY A 432 -32.31 -11.63 -20.47
N THR A 433 -32.97 -12.78 -20.25
CA THR A 433 -33.71 -13.08 -19.02
C THR A 433 -33.27 -14.41 -18.38
N TYR A 434 -33.88 -14.79 -17.25
CA TYR A 434 -33.64 -16.11 -16.62
C TYR A 434 -34.11 -17.27 -17.50
N THR A 435 -34.97 -17.02 -18.45
CA THR A 435 -35.64 -18.09 -19.23
C THR A 435 -35.55 -17.87 -20.73
N GLY A 436 -34.63 -17.07 -21.21
CA GLY A 436 -34.44 -16.84 -22.65
C GLY A 436 -34.42 -15.36 -23.01
N ILE A 437 -34.89 -15.04 -24.22
CA ILE A 437 -34.83 -13.71 -24.82
C ILE A 437 -36.22 -13.15 -24.94
N ILE A 438 -36.39 -11.86 -24.62
CA ILE A 438 -37.63 -11.07 -24.87
C ILE A 438 -37.35 -10.02 -25.93
N VAL A 439 -38.40 -9.63 -26.63
CA VAL A 439 -38.44 -8.52 -27.59
C VAL A 439 -39.34 -7.42 -27.05
N MET A 440 -38.87 -6.20 -27.15
CA MET A 440 -39.62 -4.98 -26.84
C MET A 440 -39.71 -4.13 -28.09
N GLU A 441 -40.86 -3.47 -28.25
CA GLU A 441 -41.14 -2.56 -29.35
C GLU A 441 -41.68 -1.23 -28.78
N LYS A 442 -41.74 -0.19 -29.60
CA LYS A 442 -42.38 1.07 -29.24
C LYS A 442 -43.87 1.06 -29.58
N ASP A 443 -44.66 1.55 -28.64
CA ASP A 443 -46.09 1.81 -28.88
C ASP A 443 -46.34 3.09 -29.69
N GLN A 444 -47.62 3.47 -29.84
CA GLN A 444 -48.00 4.69 -30.56
C GLN A 444 -47.53 5.99 -29.89
N GLU A 445 -47.23 5.94 -28.59
CA GLU A 445 -46.73 7.06 -27.82
C GLU A 445 -45.20 7.06 -27.73
N ASN A 446 -44.52 6.24 -28.54
CA ASN A 446 -43.06 6.06 -28.57
C ASN A 446 -42.51 5.54 -27.25
N GLN A 447 -43.28 4.74 -26.49
CA GLN A 447 -42.87 4.11 -25.25
C GLN A 447 -42.51 2.65 -25.47
N TRP A 448 -41.47 2.16 -24.79
CA TRP A 448 -41.10 0.76 -24.84
C TRP A 448 -42.15 -0.11 -24.14
N GLN A 449 -42.61 -1.14 -24.85
CA GLN A 449 -43.54 -2.16 -24.36
C GLN A 449 -43.06 -3.57 -24.71
N PHE A 450 -43.50 -4.54 -23.95
CA PHE A 450 -43.26 -5.95 -24.24
C PHE A 450 -44.01 -6.37 -25.49
N ARG A 451 -43.30 -6.98 -26.44
CA ARG A 451 -43.87 -7.54 -27.63
C ARG A 451 -44.11 -9.04 -27.47
N ASN A 452 -43.03 -9.82 -27.32
CA ASN A 452 -43.07 -11.28 -27.17
C ASN A 452 -41.82 -11.81 -26.54
N LYS A 453 -41.87 -13.08 -26.11
CA LYS A 453 -40.69 -13.88 -25.76
C LYS A 453 -40.35 -14.72 -27.00
N ILE A 454 -39.04 -14.84 -27.31
CA ILE A 454 -38.51 -15.64 -28.42
C ILE A 454 -38.78 -17.12 -28.15
N GLU A 455 -39.46 -17.80 -29.07
CA GLU A 455 -39.66 -19.26 -29.02
C GLU A 455 -38.39 -19.99 -29.50
N GLY A 456 -38.14 -21.19 -28.94
CA GLY A 456 -37.00 -22.02 -29.34
C GLY A 456 -35.70 -21.77 -28.57
N PHE A 457 -35.68 -20.79 -27.64
CA PHE A 457 -34.52 -20.53 -26.79
C PHE A 457 -34.94 -20.20 -25.34
N GLN A 458 -34.47 -21.03 -24.35
CA GLN A 458 -34.90 -20.91 -22.94
C GLN A 458 -33.74 -20.85 -21.95
N GLU A 459 -32.53 -20.63 -22.41
CA GLU A 459 -31.35 -20.56 -21.54
C GLU A 459 -31.26 -19.21 -20.82
N PRO A 460 -30.77 -19.19 -19.57
CA PRO A 460 -30.50 -17.94 -18.83
C PRO A 460 -29.37 -17.13 -19.46
N ILE A 461 -29.62 -15.85 -19.70
CA ILE A 461 -28.69 -14.96 -20.43
C ILE A 461 -28.29 -13.77 -19.59
N ARG A 462 -26.98 -13.71 -19.24
CA ARG A 462 -26.38 -12.56 -18.54
C ARG A 462 -25.71 -11.53 -19.43
N TYR A 463 -25.12 -11.99 -20.52
CA TYR A 463 -24.43 -11.14 -21.48
C TYR A 463 -25.07 -11.34 -22.84
N LEU A 464 -25.44 -10.26 -23.47
CA LEU A 464 -26.18 -10.25 -24.70
C LEU A 464 -25.67 -9.11 -25.56
N GLU A 465 -25.29 -9.42 -26.80
CA GLU A 465 -24.89 -8.44 -27.81
C GLU A 465 -25.47 -8.79 -29.18
N THR A 466 -25.60 -7.79 -30.04
CA THR A 466 -25.94 -7.97 -31.44
C THR A 466 -24.77 -7.62 -32.32
N ASP A 467 -24.50 -8.41 -33.36
CA ASP A 467 -23.50 -8.02 -34.33
C ASP A 467 -24.12 -7.15 -35.46
N TYR A 468 -23.29 -6.66 -36.36
CA TYR A 468 -23.70 -5.76 -37.45
C TYR A 468 -24.57 -6.47 -38.52
N LEU A 469 -24.64 -7.80 -38.54
CA LEU A 469 -25.51 -8.59 -39.40
C LEU A 469 -26.86 -8.91 -38.74
N GLY A 470 -27.03 -8.53 -37.46
CA GLY A 470 -28.27 -8.77 -36.73
C GLY A 470 -28.32 -10.11 -35.98
N TYR A 471 -27.24 -10.90 -35.99
CA TYR A 471 -27.14 -12.08 -35.12
C TYR A 471 -27.08 -11.67 -33.67
N VAL A 472 -27.80 -12.42 -32.83
CA VAL A 472 -27.80 -12.28 -31.37
C VAL A 472 -26.77 -13.22 -30.77
N TRP A 473 -25.87 -12.66 -30.01
CA TRP A 473 -24.85 -13.41 -29.28
C TRP A 473 -25.18 -13.40 -27.79
N ALA A 474 -25.45 -14.60 -27.26
CA ALA A 474 -25.93 -14.79 -25.91
C ALA A 474 -24.96 -15.69 -25.13
N SER A 475 -24.51 -15.23 -23.93
CA SER A 475 -23.60 -15.98 -23.10
C SER A 475 -24.27 -16.57 -21.88
N HIS A 476 -24.10 -17.90 -21.70
CA HIS A 476 -24.49 -18.64 -20.52
C HIS A 476 -23.29 -18.90 -19.62
N HIS A 477 -23.44 -18.69 -18.32
CA HIS A 477 -22.32 -18.77 -17.36
C HIS A 477 -21.53 -20.09 -17.37
N GLN A 478 -22.17 -21.22 -17.65
CA GLN A 478 -21.57 -22.56 -17.62
C GLN A 478 -21.61 -23.30 -18.95
N LYS A 479 -22.38 -22.84 -19.94
CA LYS A 479 -22.61 -23.58 -21.18
C LYS A 479 -21.93 -22.94 -22.41
N GLY A 480 -21.19 -21.84 -22.22
CA GLY A 480 -20.54 -21.16 -23.34
C GLY A 480 -21.38 -20.09 -23.99
N VAL A 481 -21.33 -19.97 -25.32
CA VAL A 481 -21.94 -18.89 -26.10
C VAL A 481 -22.82 -19.44 -27.18
N TYR A 482 -23.93 -18.79 -27.41
CA TYR A 482 -24.89 -19.07 -28.48
C TYR A 482 -24.86 -17.94 -29.51
N LYS A 483 -24.73 -18.28 -30.79
CA LYS A 483 -25.02 -17.42 -31.92
C LYS A 483 -26.42 -17.75 -32.40
N ILE A 484 -27.32 -16.80 -32.37
CA ILE A 484 -28.75 -17.01 -32.62
C ILE A 484 -29.14 -16.13 -33.78
N GLU A 485 -29.76 -16.74 -34.78
CA GLU A 485 -30.46 -16.07 -35.87
C GLU A 485 -31.94 -16.07 -35.53
N LEU A 486 -32.56 -14.89 -35.53
CA LEU A 486 -33.96 -14.72 -35.26
C LEU A 486 -34.73 -14.71 -36.58
N THR A 487 -35.99 -15.16 -36.57
CA THR A 487 -36.92 -14.99 -37.70
C THR A 487 -37.13 -13.51 -38.02
N GLU A 488 -37.52 -13.19 -39.25
CA GLU A 488 -37.80 -11.81 -39.66
C GLU A 488 -38.84 -11.14 -38.75
N ASN A 489 -39.81 -11.92 -38.25
CA ASN A 489 -40.84 -11.43 -37.34
C ASN A 489 -40.41 -11.33 -35.88
N LEU A 490 -39.17 -11.71 -35.52
CA LEU A 490 -38.66 -11.75 -34.16
C LEU A 490 -39.56 -12.51 -33.16
N ASP A 491 -40.23 -13.57 -33.58
CA ASP A 491 -41.08 -14.41 -32.73
C ASP A 491 -40.39 -15.68 -32.26
N SER A 492 -39.44 -16.21 -33.04
CA SER A 492 -38.78 -17.47 -32.79
C SER A 492 -37.36 -17.47 -33.31
N VAL A 493 -36.62 -18.51 -32.96
CA VAL A 493 -35.27 -18.74 -33.47
C VAL A 493 -35.38 -19.37 -34.87
N ALA A 494 -34.64 -18.80 -35.83
CA ALA A 494 -34.47 -19.37 -37.17
C ALA A 494 -33.30 -20.39 -37.19
N ASP A 495 -32.16 -20.07 -36.55
CA ASP A 495 -31.02 -20.96 -36.40
C ASP A 495 -30.23 -20.68 -35.11
N ILE A 496 -29.62 -21.73 -34.56
CA ILE A 496 -28.75 -21.62 -33.34
C ILE A 496 -27.47 -22.37 -33.57
N VAL A 497 -26.36 -21.67 -33.38
CA VAL A 497 -25.04 -22.31 -33.28
C VAL A 497 -24.54 -22.18 -31.81
N HIS A 498 -24.27 -23.31 -31.18
CA HIS A 498 -23.83 -23.38 -29.81
C HIS A 498 -22.32 -23.69 -29.74
N PHE A 499 -21.59 -22.79 -29.15
CA PHE A 499 -20.16 -22.95 -28.82
C PHE A 499 -20.04 -23.26 -27.33
N SER A 500 -19.94 -24.57 -27.00
CA SER A 500 -19.85 -25.06 -25.61
C SER A 500 -18.52 -24.74 -24.99
N GLU A 501 -17.49 -24.49 -25.80
CA GLU A 501 -16.13 -24.15 -25.37
C GLU A 501 -15.41 -23.26 -26.39
N ILE A 502 -14.44 -22.50 -25.92
CA ILE A 502 -13.47 -21.76 -26.73
C ILE A 502 -12.08 -22.21 -26.25
N GLU A 503 -11.28 -22.87 -27.11
CA GLU A 503 -9.94 -23.42 -26.77
C GLU A 503 -9.92 -24.23 -25.45
N ASN A 504 -10.87 -25.15 -25.27
CA ASN A 504 -11.08 -25.99 -24.09
C ASN A 504 -11.59 -25.24 -22.83
N ILE A 505 -11.96 -23.97 -22.92
CA ILE A 505 -12.56 -23.22 -21.83
C ILE A 505 -14.08 -23.31 -21.99
N THR A 506 -14.74 -23.89 -20.98
CA THR A 506 -16.18 -24.20 -21.03
C THR A 506 -17.04 -23.27 -20.19
N HIS A 507 -16.43 -22.43 -19.34
CA HIS A 507 -17.15 -21.61 -18.36
C HIS A 507 -16.63 -20.18 -18.34
N ASN A 508 -17.43 -19.25 -17.80
CA ASN A 508 -17.11 -17.83 -17.69
C ASN A 508 -16.85 -17.12 -19.04
N ILE A 509 -17.30 -17.69 -20.15
CA ILE A 509 -17.20 -17.03 -21.45
C ILE A 509 -18.22 -15.90 -21.48
N LYS A 510 -17.78 -14.69 -21.73
CA LYS A 510 -18.63 -13.49 -21.78
C LYS A 510 -18.52 -12.82 -23.13
N VAL A 511 -19.63 -12.24 -23.60
CA VAL A 511 -19.71 -11.52 -24.86
C VAL A 511 -19.80 -10.02 -24.61
N PHE A 512 -19.04 -9.26 -25.39
CA PHE A 512 -18.98 -7.79 -25.39
C PHE A 512 -18.90 -7.28 -26.82
N LYS A 513 -18.96 -5.96 -26.99
CA LYS A 513 -18.80 -5.29 -28.28
C LYS A 513 -17.70 -4.23 -28.21
N ILE A 514 -16.78 -4.27 -29.17
CA ILE A 514 -15.76 -3.23 -29.38
C ILE A 514 -15.88 -2.76 -30.83
N ASN A 515 -16.07 -1.46 -31.03
CA ASN A 515 -16.22 -0.87 -32.38
C ASN A 515 -17.21 -1.66 -33.26
N ASN A 516 -18.39 -1.99 -32.74
CA ASN A 516 -19.41 -2.82 -33.40
C ASN A 516 -18.99 -4.27 -33.74
N ARG A 517 -17.85 -4.72 -33.31
CA ARG A 517 -17.41 -6.11 -33.45
C ARG A 517 -17.63 -6.88 -32.17
N VAL A 518 -18.17 -8.07 -32.29
CA VAL A 518 -18.40 -8.96 -31.15
C VAL A 518 -17.05 -9.54 -30.66
N VAL A 519 -16.83 -9.47 -29.38
CA VAL A 519 -15.63 -9.91 -28.69
C VAL A 519 -15.99 -10.82 -27.53
N PHE A 520 -15.21 -11.88 -27.34
CA PHE A 520 -15.43 -12.85 -26.25
C PHE A 520 -14.24 -12.83 -25.31
N THR A 521 -14.53 -12.85 -24.02
CA THR A 521 -13.48 -12.98 -22.97
C THR A 521 -13.67 -14.30 -22.23
N THR A 522 -12.58 -14.96 -21.93
CA THR A 522 -12.56 -16.20 -21.13
C THR A 522 -11.85 -16.01 -19.78
N GLY A 523 -11.22 -14.83 -19.57
CA GLY A 523 -10.29 -14.60 -18.45
C GLY A 523 -8.87 -15.11 -18.74
N GLU A 524 -8.65 -15.83 -19.83
CA GLU A 524 -7.33 -16.27 -20.27
C GLU A 524 -6.89 -15.58 -21.57
N ASN A 525 -7.84 -15.24 -22.45
CA ASN A 525 -7.57 -14.55 -23.70
C ASN A 525 -8.82 -13.89 -24.25
N ILE A 526 -8.66 -13.05 -25.29
CA ILE A 526 -9.71 -12.36 -26.01
C ILE A 526 -9.87 -12.96 -27.41
N TYR A 527 -11.12 -13.20 -27.78
CA TYR A 527 -11.51 -13.82 -29.05
C TYR A 527 -12.51 -12.95 -29.80
N THR A 528 -12.67 -13.22 -31.09
CA THR A 528 -13.66 -12.55 -31.95
C THR A 528 -14.25 -13.53 -32.95
N TRP A 529 -15.39 -13.14 -33.56
CA TRP A 529 -16.00 -13.92 -34.63
C TRP A 529 -15.33 -13.65 -35.98
N ASP A 530 -14.88 -14.73 -36.66
CA ASP A 530 -14.44 -14.68 -38.04
C ASP A 530 -15.59 -15.08 -38.99
N PHE A 531 -16.09 -14.11 -39.73
CA PHE A 531 -17.21 -14.30 -40.63
C PHE A 531 -16.86 -15.19 -41.84
N VAL A 532 -15.60 -15.21 -42.25
CA VAL A 532 -15.16 -16.00 -43.42
C VAL A 532 -15.05 -17.49 -43.05
N ARG A 533 -14.50 -17.76 -41.88
CA ARG A 533 -14.32 -19.12 -41.41
C ARG A 533 -15.51 -19.65 -40.62
N SER A 534 -16.45 -18.80 -40.26
CA SER A 534 -17.59 -19.09 -39.41
C SER A 534 -17.18 -19.76 -38.07
N GLN A 535 -16.18 -19.18 -37.40
CA GLN A 535 -15.71 -19.71 -36.12
C GLN A 535 -15.17 -18.58 -35.22
N ILE A 536 -15.11 -18.88 -33.90
CA ILE A 536 -14.51 -17.99 -32.92
C ILE A 536 -13.00 -18.21 -32.95
N ILE A 537 -12.24 -17.15 -33.12
CA ILE A 537 -10.78 -17.17 -33.23
C ILE A 537 -10.12 -16.21 -32.23
N PRO A 538 -8.88 -16.43 -31.79
CA PRO A 538 -8.14 -15.45 -31.01
C PRO A 538 -8.06 -14.10 -31.72
N PHE A 539 -8.31 -13.02 -30.99
CA PHE A 539 -8.26 -11.66 -31.51
C PHE A 539 -6.83 -11.10 -31.46
N GLN A 540 -5.94 -11.64 -32.30
CA GLN A 540 -4.50 -11.46 -32.21
C GLN A 540 -4.07 -9.99 -32.19
N THR A 541 -4.65 -9.13 -33.04
CA THR A 541 -4.30 -7.70 -33.10
C THR A 541 -4.53 -7.03 -31.75
N LEU A 542 -5.73 -7.23 -31.19
CA LEU A 542 -6.09 -6.62 -29.91
C LEU A 542 -5.31 -7.24 -28.72
N THR A 543 -5.16 -8.56 -28.72
CA THR A 543 -4.45 -9.28 -27.64
C THR A 543 -3.00 -8.86 -27.51
N ASN A 544 -2.30 -8.63 -28.61
CA ASN A 544 -0.89 -8.22 -28.60
C ASN A 544 -0.68 -6.86 -27.94
N ASP A 545 -1.58 -5.91 -28.19
CA ASP A 545 -1.48 -4.55 -27.64
C ASP A 545 -1.98 -4.42 -26.20
N LEU A 546 -2.87 -5.33 -25.78
CA LEU A 546 -3.41 -5.34 -24.42
C LEU A 546 -2.45 -5.92 -23.39
N GLU A 547 -1.38 -6.57 -23.82
CA GLU A 547 -0.42 -7.24 -22.95
C GLU A 547 -1.13 -8.22 -22.00
N ASP A 548 -0.88 -8.12 -20.71
CA ASP A 548 -1.53 -8.94 -19.68
C ASP A 548 -3.02 -8.63 -19.45
N PHE A 549 -3.56 -7.52 -20.01
CA PHE A 549 -5.01 -7.28 -20.07
C PHE A 549 -5.74 -8.11 -21.14
N ALA A 550 -5.01 -8.87 -21.94
CA ALA A 550 -5.60 -9.98 -22.72
C ALA A 550 -6.35 -11.00 -21.84
N HIS A 551 -5.97 -11.10 -20.55
CA HIS A 551 -6.63 -11.91 -19.54
C HIS A 551 -7.82 -11.21 -18.84
N ALA A 552 -8.30 -10.09 -19.37
CA ALA A 552 -9.42 -9.37 -18.78
C ALA A 552 -10.69 -10.23 -18.77
N ALA A 553 -11.31 -10.29 -17.60
CA ALA A 553 -12.56 -11.01 -17.41
C ALA A 553 -13.78 -10.21 -17.87
N GLN A 554 -13.66 -8.90 -18.06
CA GLN A 554 -14.75 -8.01 -18.43
C GLN A 554 -14.24 -6.77 -19.17
N ILE A 555 -15.07 -6.29 -20.10
CA ILE A 555 -14.86 -5.08 -20.89
C ILE A 555 -16.08 -4.18 -20.69
N SER A 556 -15.86 -2.88 -20.54
CA SER A 556 -16.92 -1.88 -20.47
C SER A 556 -16.60 -0.72 -21.40
N HIS A 557 -17.49 -0.41 -22.33
CA HIS A 557 -17.38 0.77 -23.18
C HIS A 557 -17.54 2.03 -22.34
N PHE A 558 -16.70 3.01 -22.58
CA PHE A 558 -16.73 4.27 -21.89
C PHE A 558 -17.29 5.41 -22.75
N HIS A 559 -16.51 5.88 -23.71
CA HIS A 559 -16.89 6.98 -24.59
C HIS A 559 -16.09 6.89 -25.88
N ARG A 560 -16.73 7.05 -27.04
CA ARG A 560 -16.10 6.96 -28.36
C ARG A 560 -15.32 5.65 -28.52
N ASN A 561 -14.00 5.73 -28.48
CA ASN A 561 -13.06 4.63 -28.67
C ASN A 561 -12.34 4.20 -27.39
N LEU A 562 -12.81 4.64 -26.23
CA LEU A 562 -12.26 4.31 -24.92
C LEU A 562 -13.01 3.14 -24.27
N TYR A 563 -12.23 2.16 -23.76
CA TYR A 563 -12.76 0.96 -23.15
C TYR A 563 -12.02 0.62 -21.86
N TRP A 564 -12.75 0.30 -20.81
CA TRP A 564 -12.20 -0.25 -19.58
C TRP A 564 -12.08 -1.76 -19.67
N PHE A 565 -10.93 -2.29 -19.28
CA PHE A 565 -10.64 -3.71 -19.14
C PHE A 565 -10.45 -4.05 -17.68
N PHE A 566 -11.15 -5.08 -17.20
CA PHE A 566 -11.17 -5.49 -15.80
C PHE A 566 -10.54 -6.88 -15.65
N ARG A 567 -9.49 -6.96 -14.86
CA ARG A 567 -8.92 -8.19 -14.35
C ARG A 567 -9.24 -8.33 -12.86
N ASP A 568 -8.86 -9.47 -12.23
CA ASP A 568 -9.08 -9.69 -10.80
C ASP A 568 -8.15 -8.83 -9.92
N ASP A 569 -7.00 -8.42 -10.43
CA ASP A 569 -5.95 -7.69 -9.70
C ASP A 569 -5.81 -6.23 -10.14
N LYS A 570 -6.33 -5.82 -11.30
CA LYS A 570 -6.17 -4.49 -11.87
C LYS A 570 -7.18 -4.16 -12.96
N ILE A 571 -7.38 -2.87 -13.18
CA ILE A 571 -8.20 -2.34 -14.25
C ILE A 571 -7.38 -1.37 -15.11
N ALA A 572 -7.66 -1.29 -16.40
CA ALA A 572 -7.02 -0.32 -17.27
C ALA A 572 -7.98 0.28 -18.28
N LEU A 573 -7.71 1.54 -18.62
CA LEU A 573 -8.38 2.25 -19.69
C LEU A 573 -7.52 2.20 -20.95
N PHE A 574 -8.11 1.72 -22.05
CA PHE A 574 -7.48 1.66 -23.35
C PHE A 574 -8.26 2.50 -24.37
N GLU A 575 -7.53 3.17 -25.21
CA GLU A 575 -8.03 3.72 -26.45
C GLU A 575 -7.90 2.65 -27.55
N ILE A 576 -9.03 2.28 -28.20
CA ILE A 576 -9.03 1.28 -29.25
C ILE A 576 -9.44 1.94 -30.56
N SER A 577 -8.54 1.96 -31.52
CA SER A 577 -8.76 2.53 -32.85
C SER A 577 -9.68 1.65 -33.70
N LEU A 578 -10.08 2.15 -34.88
CA LEU A 578 -10.96 1.42 -35.80
C LEU A 578 -10.32 0.15 -36.39
N ASP A 579 -9.00 0.09 -36.45
CA ASP A 579 -8.22 -1.09 -36.87
C ASP A 579 -7.94 -2.07 -35.72
N PHE A 580 -8.51 -1.79 -34.51
CA PHE A 580 -8.37 -2.56 -33.28
C PHE A 580 -6.96 -2.55 -32.67
N SER A 581 -6.10 -1.58 -33.02
CA SER A 581 -4.91 -1.31 -32.24
C SER A 581 -5.31 -0.67 -30.91
N ALA A 582 -4.68 -1.10 -29.82
CA ALA A 582 -4.99 -0.62 -28.47
C ALA A 582 -3.81 0.14 -27.86
N THR A 583 -4.11 1.31 -27.26
CA THR A 583 -3.14 2.10 -26.52
C THR A 583 -3.59 2.22 -25.08
N LYS A 584 -2.77 1.79 -24.13
CA LYS A 584 -3.05 1.92 -22.71
C LYS A 584 -2.94 3.37 -22.27
N ILE A 585 -4.05 3.96 -21.81
CA ILE A 585 -4.09 5.32 -21.28
C ILE A 585 -3.68 5.33 -19.81
N MET A 586 -4.17 4.36 -19.02
CA MET A 586 -3.86 4.25 -17.60
C MET A 586 -4.14 2.86 -17.05
N GLU A 587 -3.56 2.60 -15.91
CA GLU A 587 -3.75 1.36 -15.16
C GLU A 587 -3.95 1.67 -13.67
N ILE A 588 -4.88 0.96 -13.03
CA ILE A 588 -5.24 1.11 -11.63
C ILE A 588 -5.18 -0.27 -10.98
N SER A 589 -4.38 -0.42 -9.93
CA SER A 589 -4.39 -1.66 -9.14
C SER A 589 -5.70 -1.83 -8.40
N GLN A 590 -6.26 -3.02 -8.40
CA GLN A 590 -7.48 -3.38 -7.66
C GLN A 590 -7.29 -3.37 -6.15
N GLU A 591 -6.07 -3.40 -5.65
CA GLU A 591 -5.80 -3.19 -4.22
C GLU A 591 -6.46 -1.90 -3.71
N ASN A 592 -6.78 -0.97 -4.62
CA ASN A 592 -7.46 0.28 -4.32
C ASN A 592 -8.99 0.23 -4.53
N ILE A 593 -9.54 -0.80 -5.18
CA ILE A 593 -10.96 -0.87 -5.53
C ILE A 593 -11.49 -2.29 -5.37
N ASN A 594 -12.43 -2.50 -4.46
CA ASN A 594 -13.13 -3.79 -4.37
C ASN A 594 -14.23 -3.85 -5.43
N LEU A 595 -13.95 -4.47 -6.58
CA LEU A 595 -14.90 -4.58 -7.69
C LEU A 595 -15.84 -5.77 -7.52
N PRO A 596 -17.09 -5.65 -7.96
CA PRO A 596 -18.00 -6.79 -7.99
C PRO A 596 -17.59 -7.78 -9.09
N GLN A 597 -17.62 -9.07 -8.81
CA GLN A 597 -17.36 -10.14 -9.80
C GLN A 597 -18.45 -10.30 -10.87
N ARG A 598 -19.25 -9.27 -11.12
CA ARG A 598 -20.41 -9.26 -12.04
C ARG A 598 -20.23 -8.23 -13.14
N LYS A 599 -21.19 -8.14 -14.06
CA LYS A 599 -21.18 -7.08 -15.09
C LYS A 599 -21.09 -5.72 -14.40
N ILE A 600 -20.01 -4.99 -14.68
CA ILE A 600 -19.76 -3.66 -14.12
C ILE A 600 -20.25 -2.65 -15.14
N GLN A 601 -21.24 -1.87 -14.75
CA GLN A 601 -21.74 -0.75 -15.52
C GLN A 601 -21.15 0.54 -14.93
N LEU A 602 -20.37 1.22 -15.73
CA LEU A 602 -19.77 2.50 -15.37
C LEU A 602 -20.68 3.64 -15.77
N VAL A 603 -20.68 4.69 -14.97
CA VAL A 603 -21.35 5.95 -15.31
C VAL A 603 -20.31 7.03 -15.51
N THR A 604 -20.45 7.79 -16.57
CA THR A 604 -19.63 8.96 -16.82
C THR A 604 -20.38 10.21 -16.42
N LEU A 605 -19.76 10.94 -15.51
CA LEU A 605 -20.17 12.29 -15.16
C LEU A 605 -19.38 13.33 -15.97
N GLU A 606 -19.75 14.59 -15.86
CA GLU A 606 -18.96 15.68 -16.44
C GLU A 606 -17.49 15.66 -15.98
N ASN A 607 -16.62 16.33 -16.72
CA ASN A 607 -15.18 16.45 -16.46
C ASN A 607 -14.42 15.12 -16.43
N ASN A 608 -14.78 14.16 -17.28
CA ASN A 608 -14.14 12.84 -17.36
C ASN A 608 -14.07 12.13 -15.99
N THR A 609 -15.10 12.26 -15.17
CA THR A 609 -15.22 11.55 -13.91
C THR A 609 -16.10 10.31 -14.10
N HIS A 610 -15.59 9.16 -13.70
CA HIS A 610 -16.27 7.87 -13.80
C HIS A 610 -16.76 7.41 -12.44
N LEU A 611 -18.02 7.01 -12.35
CA LEU A 611 -18.52 6.29 -11.21
C LEU A 611 -18.33 4.78 -11.43
N ILE A 612 -17.59 4.16 -10.55
CA ILE A 612 -17.25 2.74 -10.55
C ILE A 612 -17.97 2.09 -9.39
N PRO A 613 -18.95 1.19 -9.61
CA PRO A 613 -19.64 0.52 -8.53
C PRO A 613 -18.72 -0.46 -7.77
N SER A 614 -18.97 -0.58 -6.49
CA SER A 614 -18.36 -1.55 -5.56
C SER A 614 -19.50 -2.24 -4.80
N PRO A 615 -19.30 -3.40 -4.15
CA PRO A 615 -20.40 -4.15 -3.56
C PRO A 615 -21.33 -3.38 -2.62
N GLN A 616 -20.84 -2.37 -1.90
CA GLN A 616 -21.67 -1.58 -0.97
C GLN A 616 -21.51 -0.07 -1.16
N ASN A 617 -20.73 0.36 -2.15
CA ASN A 617 -20.25 1.71 -2.31
C ASN A 617 -20.07 2.00 -3.80
N PHE A 618 -19.61 3.20 -4.14
CA PHE A 618 -19.05 3.50 -5.44
C PHE A 618 -17.91 4.49 -5.34
N TYR A 619 -17.04 4.44 -6.31
CA TYR A 619 -15.92 5.36 -6.45
C TYR A 619 -16.22 6.34 -7.59
N ALA A 620 -15.89 7.61 -7.40
CA ALA A 620 -15.70 8.52 -8.51
C ALA A 620 -14.22 8.56 -8.85
N PHE A 621 -13.88 8.35 -10.10
CA PHE A 621 -12.53 8.38 -10.60
C PHE A 621 -12.40 9.50 -11.65
N ASN A 622 -11.49 10.46 -11.42
CA ASN A 622 -11.24 11.56 -12.33
C ASN A 622 -9.99 11.29 -13.18
N VAL A 623 -10.19 11.09 -14.49
CA VAL A 623 -9.11 10.76 -15.43
C VAL A 623 -8.08 11.89 -15.52
N ALA A 624 -8.51 13.15 -15.60
CA ALA A 624 -7.60 14.28 -15.75
C ALA A 624 -6.69 14.48 -14.52
N MET A 625 -7.18 14.17 -13.31
CA MET A 625 -6.35 14.20 -12.10
C MET A 625 -5.34 13.06 -12.09
N ALA A 626 -5.70 11.89 -12.64
CA ALA A 626 -4.78 10.76 -12.71
C ALA A 626 -3.63 11.01 -13.71
N GLU A 627 -3.91 11.64 -14.85
CA GLU A 627 -2.91 12.01 -15.85
C GLU A 627 -1.90 13.06 -15.34
N GLN A 628 -2.33 13.97 -14.45
CA GLN A 628 -1.48 15.03 -13.91
C GLN A 628 -0.59 14.57 -12.75
N ARG A 629 -0.79 13.36 -12.25
CA ARG A 629 -0.05 12.84 -11.13
C ARG A 629 1.30 12.28 -11.56
N ASP A 630 2.36 13.07 -11.44
CA ASP A 630 3.73 12.57 -11.45
C ASP A 630 3.94 11.63 -10.25
N GLN A 631 3.87 10.36 -10.52
CA GLN A 631 4.01 9.33 -9.49
C GLN A 631 5.50 9.07 -9.22
N ILE A 632 6.17 9.96 -8.52
CA ILE A 632 7.54 9.73 -8.06
C ILE A 632 7.49 8.71 -6.92
N SER A 633 8.00 7.51 -7.13
CA SER A 633 8.27 6.58 -6.02
C SER A 633 9.47 7.10 -5.23
N ARG A 634 9.43 6.93 -3.91
CA ARG A 634 10.56 7.24 -3.00
C ARG A 634 11.04 5.99 -2.29
N LEU A 635 10.86 4.84 -2.95
CA LEU A 635 11.37 3.58 -2.44
C LEU A 635 12.86 3.70 -2.15
N GLN A 636 13.28 3.31 -0.95
CA GLN A 636 14.68 3.38 -0.55
C GLN A 636 15.02 2.34 0.51
N PHE A 637 16.30 1.94 0.54
CA PHE A 637 16.79 1.13 1.65
C PHE A 637 16.81 1.97 2.92
N GLU A 638 16.19 1.45 3.98
CA GLU A 638 16.25 2.07 5.30
C GLU A 638 17.42 1.52 6.10
N LYS A 639 17.53 0.19 6.17
CA LYS A 639 18.56 -0.46 6.98
C LYS A 639 18.93 -1.83 6.42
N LEU A 640 20.19 -2.13 6.37
CA LEU A 640 20.73 -3.46 6.05
C LEU A 640 21.44 -3.99 7.31
N ILE A 641 21.02 -5.18 7.78
CA ILE A 641 21.60 -5.83 8.95
C ILE A 641 22.20 -7.16 8.53
N PHE A 642 23.51 -7.26 8.61
CA PHE A 642 24.22 -8.53 8.45
C PHE A 642 24.54 -9.07 9.83
N TYR A 643 24.20 -10.31 10.11
CA TYR A 643 24.39 -10.91 11.41
C TYR A 643 24.79 -12.39 11.32
N GLY A 644 25.44 -12.85 12.37
CA GLY A 644 25.86 -14.22 12.55
C GLY A 644 25.72 -14.66 14.00
N ARG A 645 26.47 -15.67 14.39
CA ARG A 645 26.40 -16.20 15.77
C ARG A 645 26.98 -15.25 16.84
N ARG A 646 27.86 -14.33 16.49
CA ARG A 646 28.59 -13.47 17.44
C ARG A 646 28.54 -11.98 17.11
N ASP A 647 28.39 -11.63 15.83
CA ASP A 647 28.52 -10.26 15.35
C ASP A 647 27.29 -9.82 14.58
N THR A 648 26.91 -8.56 14.78
CA THR A 648 25.86 -7.88 14.02
C THR A 648 26.43 -6.59 13.47
N LEU A 649 26.26 -6.38 12.15
CA LEU A 649 26.69 -5.19 11.43
C LEU A 649 25.47 -4.56 10.83
N ALA A 650 25.23 -3.27 11.08
CA ALA A 650 24.06 -2.55 10.57
C ALA A 650 24.50 -1.28 9.84
N TRP A 651 23.90 -1.04 8.68
CA TRP A 651 24.07 0.18 7.90
C TRP A 651 22.72 0.82 7.67
N TYR A 652 22.65 2.12 7.85
CA TYR A 652 21.46 2.93 7.60
C TYR A 652 21.58 3.66 6.26
N LYS A 653 20.52 3.66 5.46
CA LYS A 653 20.32 4.28 4.14
C LYS A 653 21.18 3.78 2.99
N SER A 654 22.45 3.56 3.15
CA SER A 654 23.29 3.09 2.06
C SER A 654 24.41 2.19 2.53
N PHE A 655 24.63 1.14 1.78
CA PHE A 655 25.79 0.30 1.90
C PHE A 655 26.66 0.51 0.66
N SER A 656 27.75 1.24 0.80
CA SER A 656 28.69 1.45 -0.28
C SER A 656 29.80 0.39 -0.26
N GLY A 657 29.47 -0.80 -0.82
CA GLY A 657 30.50 -1.73 -1.31
C GLY A 657 31.49 -2.30 -0.31
N GLY A 658 31.10 -2.56 0.93
CA GLY A 658 31.96 -3.18 1.94
C GLY A 658 32.05 -4.70 1.80
N LYS A 659 33.10 -5.29 2.38
CA LYS A 659 33.29 -6.73 2.46
C LYS A 659 32.75 -7.25 3.79
N ILE A 660 31.65 -7.98 3.76
CA ILE A 660 31.01 -8.55 4.95
C ILE A 660 31.81 -9.78 5.41
N PRO A 661 32.11 -9.90 6.71
CA PRO A 661 32.73 -11.12 7.23
C PRO A 661 31.88 -12.36 6.97
N SER A 662 32.52 -13.47 6.64
CA SER A 662 31.82 -14.74 6.38
C SER A 662 31.03 -15.29 7.58
N GLN A 663 31.27 -14.79 8.78
CA GLN A 663 30.56 -15.18 10.00
C GLN A 663 29.21 -14.45 10.14
N SER A 664 29.03 -13.29 9.47
CA SER A 664 27.84 -12.46 9.49
C SER A 664 27.10 -12.58 8.16
N ASN A 665 26.75 -13.81 7.78
CA ASN A 665 26.25 -14.19 6.45
C ASN A 665 24.72 -14.27 6.35
N ASN A 666 23.98 -13.84 7.37
CA ASN A 666 22.54 -13.62 7.29
C ASN A 666 22.29 -12.14 7.05
N LEU A 667 21.34 -11.83 6.17
CA LEU A 667 20.99 -10.46 5.80
C LEU A 667 19.50 -10.22 6.08
N THR A 668 19.20 -9.26 6.95
CA THR A 668 17.86 -8.68 7.04
C THR A 668 17.87 -7.28 6.41
N VAL A 669 16.94 -7.07 5.52
CA VAL A 669 16.75 -5.83 4.77
C VAL A 669 15.50 -5.12 5.29
N PHE A 670 15.63 -3.84 5.59
CA PHE A 670 14.52 -2.93 5.86
C PHE A 670 14.49 -1.88 4.77
N PHE A 671 13.30 -1.57 4.30
CA PHE A 671 13.08 -0.56 3.28
C PHE A 671 11.87 0.30 3.64
N ALA A 672 11.78 1.47 3.02
CA ALA A 672 10.70 2.42 3.20
C ALA A 672 10.22 2.94 1.85
N ASP A 673 8.95 3.29 1.78
CA ASP A 673 8.34 3.93 0.62
C ASP A 673 7.40 5.05 1.09
N PRO A 674 7.95 6.23 1.45
CA PRO A 674 7.19 7.32 2.05
C PRO A 674 6.28 8.08 1.08
N SER A 675 6.38 7.84 -0.23
CA SER A 675 5.71 8.65 -1.25
C SER A 675 4.28 8.25 -1.54
N ASN A 676 3.76 7.22 -0.91
CA ASN A 676 2.50 6.68 -1.40
C ASN A 676 1.73 5.98 -0.29
N PHE A 677 0.83 6.73 0.32
CA PHE A 677 -0.11 6.18 1.29
C PHE A 677 -1.26 5.53 0.53
N SER A 678 -1.28 4.19 0.49
CA SER A 678 -2.37 3.40 -0.09
C SER A 678 -3.32 2.90 0.99
N LEU A 679 -4.60 2.83 0.67
CA LEU A 679 -5.65 2.23 1.52
C LEU A 679 -5.41 0.75 1.84
N TYR A 680 -4.58 0.08 1.06
CA TYR A 680 -4.40 -1.37 1.07
C TYR A 680 -2.93 -1.73 1.26
N PRO A 681 -2.65 -2.89 1.86
CA PRO A 681 -1.28 -3.40 1.98
C PRO A 681 -0.64 -3.49 0.61
N ARG A 682 0.48 -2.82 0.44
CA ARG A 682 1.23 -2.90 -0.80
C ARG A 682 2.05 -4.16 -0.88
N THR A 683 2.36 -4.54 -2.09
CA THR A 683 3.25 -5.64 -2.40
C THR A 683 4.50 -5.09 -3.06
N TRP A 684 5.64 -5.35 -2.47
CA TRP A 684 6.94 -5.07 -3.05
C TRP A 684 7.57 -6.35 -3.54
N SER A 685 8.27 -6.27 -4.66
CA SER A 685 9.02 -7.40 -5.19
C SER A 685 10.50 -7.23 -4.85
N PHE A 686 11.16 -8.32 -4.47
CA PHE A 686 12.58 -8.29 -4.13
C PHE A 686 13.30 -9.54 -4.62
N ARG A 687 14.60 -9.42 -4.85
CA ARG A 687 15.47 -10.55 -5.17
C ARG A 687 16.94 -10.23 -4.90
N ILE A 688 17.74 -11.27 -4.75
CA ILE A 688 19.18 -11.19 -4.99
C ILE A 688 19.44 -11.79 -6.37
N ARG A 689 19.89 -10.96 -7.31
CA ARG A 689 20.04 -11.30 -8.73
C ARG A 689 20.82 -12.59 -8.97
N GLU A 690 21.85 -12.86 -8.16
CA GLU A 690 22.73 -14.01 -8.27
C GLU A 690 22.17 -15.30 -7.63
N LEU A 691 21.07 -15.21 -6.89
CA LEU A 691 20.46 -16.33 -6.16
C LEU A 691 19.06 -16.66 -6.67
N ASP A 692 18.27 -15.64 -6.97
CA ASP A 692 16.85 -15.78 -7.26
C ASP A 692 16.61 -15.76 -8.78
N LEU A 693 15.96 -16.79 -9.32
CA LEU A 693 15.56 -16.85 -10.71
C LEU A 693 14.33 -16.00 -11.01
N ALA A 694 13.47 -15.78 -10.02
CA ALA A 694 12.25 -14.98 -10.12
C ALA A 694 12.18 -13.97 -8.97
N TRP A 695 11.35 -12.95 -9.15
CA TRP A 695 11.02 -11.99 -8.11
C TRP A 695 10.19 -12.66 -7.01
N GLN A 696 10.56 -12.43 -5.75
CA GLN A 696 9.79 -12.77 -4.56
C GLN A 696 8.97 -11.56 -4.13
N THR A 697 7.84 -11.76 -3.47
CA THR A 697 6.95 -10.67 -3.03
C THR A 697 6.82 -10.61 -1.52
N THR A 698 6.62 -9.40 -0.98
CA THR A 698 6.37 -9.15 0.44
C THR A 698 5.38 -7.99 0.61
N THR A 699 4.54 -8.09 1.65
CA THR A 699 3.68 -6.99 2.12
C THR A 699 4.26 -6.28 3.35
N ARG A 700 5.44 -6.75 3.83
CA ARG A 700 6.12 -6.17 4.98
C ARG A 700 7.29 -5.32 4.52
N ASN A 701 7.68 -4.34 5.33
CA ASN A 701 8.84 -3.48 5.08
C ASN A 701 10.19 -4.17 5.35
N GLN A 702 10.19 -5.48 5.52
CA GLN A 702 11.41 -6.25 5.77
C GLN A 702 11.33 -7.66 5.18
N PHE A 703 12.50 -8.19 4.84
CA PHE A 703 12.69 -9.58 4.46
C PHE A 703 14.10 -10.05 4.84
N THR A 704 14.34 -11.37 4.85
CA THR A 704 15.59 -11.93 5.34
C THR A 704 16.08 -13.03 4.42
N TYR A 705 17.38 -12.98 4.11
CA TYR A 705 18.14 -14.05 3.49
C TYR A 705 19.05 -14.70 4.52
N LEU A 706 19.00 -16.01 4.61
CA LEU A 706 19.81 -16.78 5.56
C LEU A 706 20.91 -17.53 4.83
N ASP A 707 22.06 -17.67 5.52
CA ASP A 707 23.20 -18.49 5.10
C ASP A 707 23.72 -18.18 3.69
N LEU A 708 23.93 -16.90 3.41
CA LEU A 708 24.52 -16.44 2.16
C LEU A 708 25.96 -16.96 2.02
N LYS A 709 26.30 -17.57 0.90
CA LYS A 709 27.64 -18.06 0.61
C LYS A 709 28.59 -16.89 0.36
N HIS A 710 29.88 -17.16 0.35
CA HIS A 710 30.85 -16.15 -0.06
C HIS A 710 30.68 -15.80 -1.55
N GLY A 711 30.63 -14.54 -1.87
CA GLY A 711 30.37 -14.07 -3.23
C GLY A 711 30.09 -12.58 -3.31
N LYS A 712 29.82 -12.11 -4.51
CA LYS A 712 29.30 -10.76 -4.79
C LYS A 712 27.82 -10.89 -5.06
N TYR A 713 27.03 -9.95 -4.56
CA TYR A 713 25.58 -9.96 -4.61
C TYR A 713 25.03 -8.60 -4.96
N THR A 714 23.97 -8.60 -5.75
CA THR A 714 23.16 -7.43 -6.10
C THR A 714 21.75 -7.64 -5.55
N LEU A 715 21.43 -6.93 -4.48
CA LEU A 715 20.10 -6.90 -3.90
C LEU A 715 19.25 -5.90 -4.67
N GLU A 716 18.06 -6.30 -5.07
CA GLU A 716 17.09 -5.47 -5.80
C GLU A 716 15.74 -5.48 -5.08
N ILE A 717 15.12 -4.31 -4.97
CA ILE A 717 13.74 -4.16 -4.53
C ILE A 717 13.01 -3.34 -5.59
N MET A 718 11.83 -3.79 -5.98
CA MET A 718 10.98 -3.15 -6.97
C MET A 718 9.66 -2.74 -6.34
N SER A 719 9.25 -1.49 -6.58
CA SER A 719 7.94 -1.00 -6.20
C SER A 719 6.84 -1.54 -7.14
N ASP A 720 5.59 -1.36 -6.77
CA ASP A 720 4.42 -1.58 -7.62
C ASP A 720 4.46 -0.78 -8.94
N LYS A 721 5.23 0.31 -8.98
CA LYS A 721 5.46 1.17 -10.15
C LYS A 721 6.65 0.74 -11.02
N GLN A 722 7.19 -0.46 -10.79
CA GLN A 722 8.35 -1.01 -11.49
C GLN A 722 9.66 -0.22 -11.30
N GLU A 723 9.75 0.72 -10.35
CA GLU A 723 11.02 1.33 -9.99
C GLU A 723 11.86 0.37 -9.16
N ILE A 724 13.12 0.24 -9.54
CA ILE A 724 14.06 -0.69 -8.91
C ILE A 724 15.15 0.09 -8.18
N ILE A 725 15.28 -0.16 -6.89
CA ILE A 725 16.46 0.23 -6.11
C ILE A 725 17.39 -0.96 -5.96
N GLN A 726 18.70 -0.71 -5.97
CA GLN A 726 19.69 -1.76 -5.87
C GLN A 726 20.80 -1.43 -4.87
N SER A 727 21.34 -2.47 -4.22
CA SER A 727 22.48 -2.38 -3.32
C SER A 727 23.44 -3.52 -3.58
N ASN A 728 24.74 -3.21 -3.75
CA ASN A 728 25.77 -4.18 -4.02
C ASN A 728 26.58 -4.49 -2.74
N PHE A 729 26.77 -5.77 -2.44
CA PHE A 729 27.60 -6.20 -1.30
C PHE A 729 28.40 -7.46 -1.64
N SER A 730 29.38 -7.76 -0.81
CA SER A 730 30.17 -9.00 -0.97
C SER A 730 30.42 -9.66 0.39
N ILE A 731 30.28 -11.00 0.41
CA ILE A 731 30.59 -11.81 1.58
C ILE A 731 31.97 -12.41 1.39
N ALA A 732 32.82 -12.20 2.40
CA ALA A 732 34.19 -12.69 2.40
C ALA A 732 34.23 -14.21 2.43
N LYS A 733 35.29 -14.80 1.86
CA LYS A 733 35.57 -16.24 2.03
C LYS A 733 35.86 -16.58 3.50
N PRO A 734 35.35 -17.70 4.02
CA PRO A 734 35.74 -18.21 5.32
C PRO A 734 37.27 -18.34 5.43
N PHE A 735 37.80 -18.12 6.60
CA PHE A 735 39.26 -18.13 6.81
C PHE A 735 39.92 -19.37 6.24
N LEU A 736 39.32 -20.55 6.45
CA LEU A 736 39.87 -21.84 5.99
C LEU A 736 40.04 -21.98 4.48
N ILE A 737 39.23 -21.24 3.70
CA ILE A 737 39.30 -21.23 2.22
C ILE A 737 39.79 -19.87 1.68
N SER A 738 40.28 -19.01 2.55
CA SER A 738 40.83 -17.70 2.17
C SER A 738 42.19 -17.86 1.47
N ASN A 739 42.56 -16.88 0.67
CA ASN A 739 43.86 -16.88 0.02
C ASN A 739 45.00 -16.91 1.04
N THR A 740 44.84 -16.30 2.21
CA THR A 740 45.78 -16.35 3.33
C THR A 740 45.92 -17.76 3.93
N ALA A 741 44.81 -18.46 4.11
CA ALA A 741 44.82 -19.85 4.57
C ALA A 741 45.47 -20.79 3.54
N MET A 742 45.21 -20.59 2.24
CA MET A 742 45.86 -21.31 1.14
C MET A 742 47.42 -21.12 1.21
N VAL A 743 47.85 -19.90 1.41
CA VAL A 743 49.29 -19.64 1.59
C VAL A 743 49.86 -20.34 2.84
N ILE A 744 49.10 -20.31 3.94
CA ILE A 744 49.50 -21.03 5.17
C ILE A 744 49.56 -22.53 4.94
N TYR A 745 48.59 -23.11 4.19
CA TYR A 745 48.60 -24.54 3.87
C TYR A 745 49.76 -24.93 2.97
N VAL A 746 50.11 -24.10 1.99
CA VAL A 746 51.27 -24.29 1.13
C VAL A 746 52.54 -24.19 1.95
N LEU A 747 52.65 -23.18 2.84
CA LEU A 747 53.83 -23.09 3.73
C LEU A 747 53.93 -24.26 4.71
N ALA A 748 52.79 -24.70 5.26
CA ALA A 748 52.79 -25.89 6.14
C ALA A 748 53.17 -27.18 5.37
N LEU A 749 52.71 -27.33 4.12
CA LEU A 749 53.11 -28.43 3.26
C LEU A 749 54.60 -28.37 2.92
N LEU A 750 55.13 -27.20 2.58
CA LEU A 750 56.55 -27.01 2.33
C LEU A 750 57.38 -27.29 3.58
N ALA A 751 56.94 -26.85 4.76
CA ALA A 751 57.61 -27.17 6.03
C ALA A 751 57.55 -28.67 6.33
N LEU A 752 56.46 -29.33 6.04
CA LEU A 752 56.33 -30.81 6.16
C LEU A 752 57.33 -31.53 5.22
N ILE A 753 57.37 -31.12 3.95
CA ILE A 753 58.31 -31.65 2.96
C ILE A 753 59.75 -31.41 3.38
N TRP A 754 60.08 -30.21 3.88
CA TRP A 754 61.40 -29.87 4.38
C TRP A 754 61.73 -30.72 5.61
N GLY A 755 60.78 -30.86 6.56
CA GLY A 755 60.96 -31.75 7.72
C GLY A 755 61.22 -33.20 7.34
N LEU A 756 60.45 -33.75 6.39
CA LEU A 756 60.62 -35.07 5.80
C LEU A 756 61.99 -35.21 5.12
N PHE A 757 62.35 -34.18 4.32
CA PHE A 757 63.67 -34.17 3.66
C PHE A 757 64.82 -34.12 4.67
N ARG A 758 64.67 -33.36 5.74
CA ARG A 758 65.70 -33.31 6.83
C ARG A 758 65.76 -34.65 7.60
N PHE A 759 64.59 -35.26 7.86
CA PHE A 759 64.47 -36.56 8.49
C PHE A 759 65.14 -37.66 7.65
N PHE A 760 64.84 -37.69 6.31
CA PHE A 760 65.53 -38.62 5.43
C PHE A 760 67.01 -38.37 5.31
N ARG A 761 67.49 -37.14 5.29
CA ARG A 761 68.93 -36.82 5.32
C ARG A 761 69.56 -37.28 6.61
N PHE A 762 68.87 -37.05 7.72
CA PHE A 762 69.35 -37.52 9.01
C PHE A 762 69.42 -39.06 9.08
N GLU A 763 68.39 -39.72 8.56
CA GLU A 763 68.37 -41.18 8.50
C GLU A 763 69.39 -41.76 7.56
N ILE A 764 69.63 -41.16 6.38
CA ILE A 764 70.69 -41.53 5.44
C ILE A 764 72.07 -41.29 6.06
N SER A 765 72.28 -40.21 6.85
CA SER A 765 73.56 -40.00 7.56
C SER A 765 73.77 -41.07 8.65
N ARG A 766 72.70 -41.44 9.33
CA ARG A 766 72.68 -42.46 10.37
C ARG A 766 72.87 -43.84 9.76
N GLN A 767 72.30 -44.12 8.58
CA GLN A 767 72.52 -45.35 7.83
C GLN A 767 73.99 -45.47 7.31
N ARG A 768 74.63 -44.33 6.93
CA ARG A 768 76.00 -44.30 6.55
C ARG A 768 76.95 -44.68 7.74
N GLU A 769 76.62 -44.27 8.97
CA GLU A 769 77.30 -44.68 10.15
C GLU A 769 77.04 -46.15 10.55
N MET A 770 75.83 -46.65 10.26
CA MET A 770 75.41 -48.01 10.52
C MET A 770 75.99 -49.06 9.49
N VAL A 771 76.13 -48.63 8.21
CA VAL A 771 76.76 -49.46 7.18
C VAL A 771 78.25 -49.77 7.52
N ALA A 772 78.90 -48.85 8.27
CA ALA A 772 80.24 -49.15 8.81
C ALA A 772 80.22 -50.24 9.92
N MET A 773 79.08 -50.47 10.59
CA MET A 773 78.82 -51.54 11.56
C MET A 773 78.27 -52.78 10.97
N GLU A 774 77.66 -52.68 9.78
CA GLU A 774 76.85 -53.72 9.13
C GLU A 774 77.62 -54.88 8.43
N VAL A 775 78.96 -54.71 8.23
CA VAL A 775 79.88 -55.81 7.82
C VAL A 775 79.94 -56.94 8.88
N LYS A 776 79.40 -56.68 10.03
CA LYS A 776 79.41 -57.64 11.14
C LYS A 776 78.06 -58.27 11.49
N GLN A 777 76.94 -57.83 10.83
CA GLN A 777 75.62 -58.27 11.20
C GLN A 777 74.71 -58.90 10.05
N ASN A 778 75.32 -59.27 8.94
CA ASN A 778 74.69 -59.88 7.73
C ASN A 778 73.96 -61.18 7.90
N SER A 779 73.79 -61.68 9.09
CA SER A 779 73.02 -62.93 9.30
C SER A 779 71.63 -62.70 9.97
N LEU A 780 71.33 -61.47 10.44
CA LEU A 780 70.02 -61.22 11.08
C LEU A 780 69.04 -60.46 10.16
N GLU A 781 69.51 -59.97 9.06
CA GLU A 781 68.71 -59.04 8.23
C GLU A 781 67.67 -59.72 7.30
N LYS A 782 67.82 -60.95 6.99
CA LYS A 782 66.90 -61.66 6.06
C LYS A 782 65.52 -61.95 6.69
N GLU A 783 65.39 -61.92 7.95
CA GLU A 783 64.13 -62.25 8.65
C GLU A 783 63.30 -60.99 8.89
N LEU A 784 63.93 -59.80 8.91
CA LEU A 784 63.25 -58.50 9.14
C LEU A 784 62.56 -57.96 7.86
N ASP A 785 63.15 -58.21 6.69
CA ASP A 785 62.59 -57.69 5.43
C ASP A 785 61.23 -58.26 5.06
N TYR A 786 61.03 -59.50 5.40
CA TYR A 786 59.77 -60.18 5.07
C TYR A 786 58.55 -59.65 5.84
N LYS A 787 58.74 -59.22 7.09
CA LYS A 787 57.65 -58.68 7.94
C LYS A 787 57.38 -57.23 7.70
N SER A 788 58.30 -56.43 7.21
CA SER A 788 58.12 -55.02 6.87
C SER A 788 57.27 -54.90 5.59
N TYR A 789 57.42 -55.80 4.63
CA TYR A 789 56.65 -55.80 3.39
C TYR A 789 55.17 -56.13 3.65
N GLU A 790 54.89 -57.08 4.55
CA GLU A 790 53.49 -57.40 4.95
C GLU A 790 52.80 -56.23 5.67
N LEU A 791 53.58 -55.46 6.44
CA LEU A 791 53.06 -54.25 7.15
C LEU A 791 52.75 -53.08 6.16
N MET A 792 53.61 -52.96 5.13
CA MET A 792 53.44 -51.92 4.12
C MET A 792 52.22 -52.13 3.23
N LEU A 793 51.88 -53.38 2.91
CA LEU A 793 50.69 -53.77 2.17
C LEU A 793 49.39 -53.49 2.92
N THR A 794 49.40 -53.72 4.21
CA THR A 794 48.26 -53.49 5.10
C THR A 794 47.98 -51.99 5.26
N MET A 795 49.04 -51.16 5.45
CA MET A 795 48.99 -49.72 5.54
C MET A 795 48.52 -49.05 4.26
N ARG A 796 48.97 -49.53 3.09
CA ARG A 796 48.53 -49.06 1.77
C ARG A 796 47.04 -49.33 1.53
N HIS A 797 46.51 -50.43 2.04
CA HIS A 797 45.11 -50.77 1.92
C HIS A 797 44.20 -49.89 2.77
N LEU A 798 44.64 -49.52 3.96
CA LEU A 798 43.95 -48.59 4.87
C LEU A 798 43.94 -47.15 4.34
N LEU A 799 45.06 -46.67 3.78
CA LEU A 799 45.17 -45.34 3.16
C LEU A 799 44.29 -45.17 1.90
N LEU A 800 44.17 -46.23 1.09
CA LEU A 800 43.26 -46.23 -0.06
C LEU A 800 41.79 -46.16 0.36
N LYS A 801 41.40 -46.82 1.43
CA LYS A 801 40.05 -46.79 1.98
C LYS A 801 39.71 -45.46 2.55
N ASP A 802 40.68 -44.76 3.19
CA ASP A 802 40.56 -43.42 3.75
C ASP A 802 40.32 -42.36 2.67
N ASN A 803 41.05 -42.43 1.58
CA ASN A 803 40.89 -41.54 0.45
C ASN A 803 39.51 -41.68 -0.21
N ILE A 804 39.01 -42.89 -0.36
CA ILE A 804 37.68 -43.16 -0.96
C ILE A 804 36.57 -42.60 -0.06
N LEU A 805 36.63 -42.76 1.23
CA LEU A 805 35.62 -42.27 2.16
C LEU A 805 35.64 -40.72 2.26
N ASN A 806 36.83 -40.12 2.19
CA ASN A 806 36.96 -38.66 2.18
C ASN A 806 36.48 -38.03 0.84
N ASP A 807 36.69 -38.69 -0.30
CA ASP A 807 36.14 -38.27 -1.60
C ASP A 807 34.62 -38.38 -1.65
N LEU A 808 34.05 -39.44 -1.09
CA LEU A 808 32.62 -39.62 -0.94
C LEU A 808 32.01 -38.54 -0.03
N LYS A 809 32.69 -38.18 1.07
CA LYS A 809 32.29 -37.09 1.96
C LYS A 809 32.27 -35.75 1.21
N LYS A 810 33.29 -35.47 0.41
CA LYS A 810 33.38 -34.26 -0.42
C LYS A 810 32.30 -34.20 -1.49
N GLN A 811 31.99 -35.30 -2.16
CA GLN A 811 30.90 -35.38 -3.16
C GLN A 811 29.52 -35.17 -2.53
N ILE A 812 29.27 -35.68 -1.33
CA ILE A 812 28.00 -35.49 -0.62
C ILE A 812 27.85 -34.06 -0.13
N THR A 813 28.94 -33.42 0.30
CA THR A 813 28.92 -32.00 0.66
C THR A 813 28.60 -31.14 -0.57
N THR A 814 29.15 -31.46 -1.74
CA THR A 814 28.87 -30.78 -2.99
C THR A 814 27.41 -31.01 -3.46
N LEU A 815 26.86 -32.21 -3.24
CA LEU A 815 25.46 -32.53 -3.53
C LEU A 815 24.51 -31.83 -2.57
N LYS A 816 24.89 -31.64 -1.33
CA LYS A 816 24.14 -30.86 -0.32
C LYS A 816 24.03 -29.39 -0.69
N GLU A 817 25.06 -28.87 -1.36
CA GLU A 817 25.12 -27.47 -1.86
C GLU A 817 24.36 -27.23 -3.17
N GLN A 818 24.12 -28.28 -3.97
CA GLN A 818 23.52 -28.12 -5.31
C GLN A 818 22.02 -28.46 -5.40
N SER A 819 21.36 -28.99 -4.37
CA SER A 819 20.00 -29.51 -4.55
C SER A 819 18.96 -28.90 -3.59
N ALA A 820 18.17 -27.97 -4.12
CA ALA A 820 16.89 -27.57 -3.56
C ALA A 820 15.76 -28.61 -3.76
N LYS A 821 16.06 -29.85 -4.20
CA LYS A 821 15.03 -30.81 -4.66
C LYS A 821 14.97 -32.17 -3.94
N TYR A 822 15.85 -32.44 -2.97
CA TYR A 822 15.80 -33.72 -2.26
C TYR A 822 15.65 -33.54 -0.75
N PRO A 823 14.91 -34.41 -0.06
CA PRO A 823 14.70 -34.29 1.39
C PRO A 823 16.05 -34.38 2.11
N VAL A 824 16.37 -33.34 2.85
CA VAL A 824 17.60 -33.19 3.68
C VAL A 824 17.87 -34.41 4.56
N LYS A 825 16.85 -35.19 4.89
CA LYS A 825 16.93 -36.42 5.68
C LYS A 825 17.78 -37.53 5.03
N HIS A 826 17.75 -37.66 3.71
CA HIS A 826 18.53 -38.72 3.02
C HIS A 826 20.00 -38.33 2.88
N ILE A 827 20.32 -37.10 2.66
CA ILE A 827 21.70 -36.58 2.56
C ILE A 827 22.39 -36.64 3.94
N ASN A 828 21.71 -36.28 5.00
CA ASN A 828 22.20 -36.40 6.37
C ASN A 828 22.38 -37.89 6.79
N ASN A 829 21.58 -38.81 6.27
CA ASN A 829 21.78 -40.25 6.50
C ASN A 829 23.02 -40.76 5.77
N MET A 830 23.30 -40.33 4.54
CA MET A 830 24.51 -40.70 3.83
C MET A 830 25.77 -40.16 4.51
N GLU A 831 25.72 -38.90 4.98
CA GLU A 831 26.79 -38.25 5.74
C GLU A 831 27.10 -39.06 7.02
N ARG A 832 26.06 -39.46 7.75
CA ARG A 832 26.17 -40.27 8.96
C ARG A 832 26.76 -41.65 8.68
N VAL A 833 26.40 -42.30 7.53
CA VAL A 833 26.97 -43.60 7.14
C VAL A 833 28.45 -43.49 6.83
N ILE A 834 28.88 -42.41 6.19
CA ILE A 834 30.31 -42.15 5.91
C ILE A 834 31.07 -41.83 7.19
N GLU A 835 30.49 -41.07 8.09
CA GLU A 835 31.11 -40.80 9.40
C GLU A 835 31.19 -42.03 10.29
N GLN A 836 30.20 -42.93 10.20
CA GLN A 836 30.26 -44.24 10.82
C GLN A 836 31.36 -45.09 10.19
N GLY A 837 31.56 -45.03 8.85
CA GLY A 837 32.63 -45.72 8.13
C GLY A 837 34.01 -45.23 8.54
N LEU A 838 34.20 -43.93 8.74
CA LEU A 838 35.44 -43.32 9.22
C LEU A 838 35.69 -43.63 10.72
N GLY A 839 34.64 -43.73 11.53
CA GLY A 839 34.73 -44.11 12.94
C GLY A 839 35.07 -45.60 13.15
N THR A 840 34.56 -46.52 12.29
CA THR A 840 34.89 -47.93 12.34
C THR A 840 36.33 -48.20 11.92
N GLN A 841 36.92 -47.33 11.13
CA GLN A 841 38.31 -47.45 10.70
C GLN A 841 39.33 -47.29 11.87
N SER A 842 39.00 -46.40 12.79
CA SER A 842 39.79 -46.26 14.02
C SER A 842 39.79 -47.55 14.84
N ALA A 843 38.66 -48.26 14.88
CA ALA A 843 38.54 -49.55 15.54
C ALA A 843 39.24 -50.69 14.78
N GLU A 844 39.22 -50.68 13.43
CA GLU A 844 39.96 -51.67 12.59
C GLU A 844 41.46 -51.43 12.70
N TRP A 845 41.94 -50.19 12.81
CA TRP A 845 43.35 -49.87 13.06
C TRP A 845 43.78 -50.33 14.45
N GLU A 846 42.99 -50.12 15.47
CA GLU A 846 43.23 -50.55 16.83
C GLU A 846 43.28 -52.08 16.95
N ASN A 847 42.39 -52.77 16.23
CA ASN A 847 42.38 -54.26 16.11
C ASN A 847 43.62 -54.77 15.37
N ALA A 848 44.01 -54.13 14.24
CA ALA A 848 45.22 -54.49 13.51
C ALA A 848 46.49 -54.31 14.38
N MET A 849 46.53 -53.24 15.16
CA MET A 849 47.65 -52.96 16.09
C MET A 849 47.65 -53.93 17.27
N ASN A 850 46.49 -54.33 17.80
CA ASN A 850 46.38 -55.33 18.87
C ASN A 850 46.77 -56.69 18.41
N ASN A 851 46.42 -57.11 17.19
CA ASN A 851 46.85 -58.37 16.60
C ASN A 851 48.41 -58.41 16.37
N LEU A 852 48.97 -57.25 16.00
CA LEU A 852 50.39 -57.07 15.89
C LEU A 852 51.10 -57.17 17.25
N LYS A 853 50.54 -56.58 18.29
CA LYS A 853 51.00 -56.74 19.67
C LYS A 853 50.96 -58.17 20.20
N LEU A 854 49.93 -58.91 19.87
CA LEU A 854 49.73 -60.29 20.25
C LEU A 854 50.76 -61.26 19.57
N SER A 855 51.07 -60.98 18.29
CA SER A 855 51.99 -61.83 17.48
C SER A 855 53.50 -61.62 17.84
N GLN A 856 53.84 -60.50 18.52
CA GLN A 856 55.20 -60.14 18.89
C GLN A 856 55.35 -59.60 20.32
N GLN A 857 54.88 -60.34 21.31
CA GLN A 857 54.96 -59.95 22.73
C GLN A 857 56.39 -59.64 23.20
N GLY A 858 57.45 -60.22 22.60
CA GLY A 858 58.84 -59.91 22.93
C GLY A 858 59.31 -58.51 22.47
N PHE A 859 58.96 -58.08 21.28
CA PHE A 859 59.36 -56.81 20.66
C PHE A 859 58.81 -55.61 21.37
N PHE A 860 57.55 -55.56 21.69
CA PHE A 860 56.96 -54.49 22.39
C PHE A 860 57.38 -54.31 23.86
N LYS A 861 57.89 -55.39 24.49
CA LYS A 861 58.42 -55.34 25.83
C LYS A 861 59.79 -54.60 25.85
N VAL A 862 60.63 -54.87 24.88
CA VAL A 862 61.91 -54.26 24.67
C VAL A 862 61.79 -52.80 24.26
N LEU A 863 60.78 -52.45 23.42
CA LEU A 863 60.53 -51.06 23.01
C LEU A 863 60.00 -50.19 24.16
N LYS A 864 59.20 -50.78 25.05
CA LYS A 864 58.69 -50.09 26.25
C LYS A 864 59.68 -49.89 27.33
N GLU A 865 60.74 -50.77 27.39
CA GLU A 865 61.84 -50.66 28.35
C GLU A 865 62.95 -49.65 27.92
N ASN A 866 63.06 -49.36 26.62
CA ASN A 866 64.06 -48.43 26.07
C ASN A 866 63.55 -47.06 25.61
N TYR A 867 62.26 -46.88 25.50
CA TYR A 867 61.61 -45.58 25.14
C TYR A 867 60.33 -45.44 25.98
N PRO A 868 60.35 -44.65 27.06
CA PRO A 868 59.15 -44.39 27.90
C PRO A 868 58.08 -43.61 27.24
#